data_be426ee25e7628c0fcef97f08cad39c3
#
_entry.id   be426ee25e7628c0fcef97f08cad39c3
#
_cell.length_a   1.000
_cell.length_b   1.000
_cell.length_c   1.000
_cell.angle_alpha   90.00
_cell.angle_beta   90.00
_cell.angle_gamma   90.00
#
_symmetry.space_group_name_H-M   'P 1'
#
loop_
_entity.id
_entity.type
_entity.pdbx_description
1 polymer ?
#
loop_
_entity_poly.entity_id
_entity_poly.type
_entity_poly.pdbx_seq_one_letter_code
_entity_poly.pdbx_strand_id
1 'polypeptide(L)'
;MPFSANCPACGAPVVFKSSASFHGVCEFCRSTLVRHGGSLENLGRMADLLEDASPIQLGTEGRYQGVHFATVGRIQLRYAAGVWNEWHVLFDDMRGGWLSDANGEYTISFLTPPRAALPAFAGIMPNDAVSLAGRDFIVSNREEAMCIAGEGELPFAFGAGYAAPLVDLREADGKGFASIDYSETPPLVFVGESLPFASFGFANLRGEAATKAAGVVRALNCPRCGSAIGIHDKAVQSVACPSCLTVLEHDNASLKVLQKAAAATRIEPLIPLGSVGRFLNQDWTVIGFQERAVTVDGKDYPWQEFLLHHPQEGFRWLVESTGHWSWVSPVANPPRYQVGQAAAIYKGEEFRRFSTGSAVTRYVIGEFNWKVEVGETWELIDFVAPPQMLSREARQAEIAWSLGDYLPAEEVAAAFKLDHALPVPTGIAMNQPNPRAEPHRRVCGQFWKFAGLVLLAQALWIFLLGGRTVLDQRLFFAVDNEEPVTTQTFQLERDVRNLVLRHDTDLDNNWLGLNLTLVEKGSGRAWLSQTELAYWHGYDDGAWSEGDRSRELVFRDLPAGNYFFVIDPEFSAEKRVGVTDRVRVTRDQAAWSNFFFVLIFLALLPMFSRYRVASFEAERWKDADFLSSGADFGSDDDGDGGDGGGDD
;
A
#
# COMPACT_ATOMS: atom_id res chain seq x y z
N MET A 1 50.89 2.72 7.17
CA MET A 1 51.57 3.32 5.99
C MET A 1 51.33 2.39 4.80
N PRO A 2 51.04 2.91 3.61
CA PRO A 2 50.91 2.05 2.43
C PRO A 2 52.21 1.25 2.21
N PHE A 3 52.08 -0.03 1.87
CA PHE A 3 53.18 -0.89 1.53
C PHE A 3 53.34 -0.96 0.01
N SER A 4 54.52 -0.81 -0.51
CA SER A 4 54.80 -0.92 -1.94
C SER A 4 55.97 -1.89 -2.18
N ALA A 5 55.78 -2.83 -3.11
CA ALA A 5 56.82 -3.73 -3.56
C ALA A 5 56.58 -4.11 -5.04
N ASN A 6 57.63 -4.63 -5.69
CA ASN A 6 57.49 -5.09 -7.07
C ASN A 6 56.90 -6.49 -7.14
N CYS A 7 56.02 -6.71 -8.12
CA CYS A 7 55.45 -8.03 -8.39
C CYS A 7 56.54 -9.01 -8.78
N PRO A 8 56.66 -10.18 -8.08
CA PRO A 8 57.68 -11.16 -8.37
C PRO A 8 57.52 -11.87 -9.74
N ALA A 9 56.32 -11.77 -10.34
CA ALA A 9 56.03 -12.39 -11.63
C ALA A 9 56.34 -11.48 -12.83
N CYS A 10 56.05 -10.16 -12.76
CA CYS A 10 56.19 -9.25 -13.90
C CYS A 10 57.01 -7.99 -13.59
N GLY A 11 57.44 -7.77 -12.35
CA GLY A 11 58.24 -6.63 -11.94
C GLY A 11 57.47 -5.31 -11.76
N ALA A 12 56.20 -5.26 -12.08
CA ALA A 12 55.39 -4.06 -11.90
C ALA A 12 55.22 -3.66 -10.44
N PRO A 13 55.13 -2.36 -10.09
CA PRO A 13 54.92 -1.91 -8.74
C PRO A 13 53.51 -2.29 -8.27
N VAL A 14 53.42 -2.85 -7.06
CA VAL A 14 52.15 -3.17 -6.37
C VAL A 14 52.11 -2.41 -5.05
N VAL A 15 51.01 -1.66 -4.83
CA VAL A 15 50.82 -0.84 -3.65
C VAL A 15 49.64 -1.39 -2.85
N PHE A 16 49.90 -1.72 -1.57
CA PHE A 16 48.85 -2.06 -0.63
C PHE A 16 48.47 -0.81 0.17
N LYS A 17 47.23 -0.37 0.03
CA LYS A 17 46.66 0.83 0.71
C LYS A 17 46.25 0.50 2.15
N SER A 18 45.80 -0.74 2.39
CA SER A 18 45.41 -1.22 3.72
C SER A 18 46.55 -1.96 4.43
N SER A 19 46.78 -1.66 5.69
CA SER A 19 47.66 -2.43 6.53
C SER A 19 47.12 -3.82 6.90
N ALA A 20 45.78 -3.98 6.83
CA ALA A 20 45.09 -5.23 7.08
C ALA A 20 45.07 -6.16 5.85
N SER A 21 45.31 -5.63 4.65
CA SER A 21 45.40 -6.43 3.44
C SER A 21 46.78 -7.10 3.33
N PHE A 22 46.82 -8.41 3.32
CA PHE A 22 48.04 -9.16 3.09
C PHE A 22 48.00 -9.98 1.80
N HIS A 23 46.89 -9.97 1.07
CA HIS A 23 46.72 -10.47 -0.28
C HIS A 23 46.39 -9.35 -1.25
N GLY A 24 46.86 -9.49 -2.47
CA GLY A 24 46.54 -8.57 -3.58
C GLY A 24 46.70 -9.28 -4.92
N VAL A 25 46.06 -8.75 -5.93
CA VAL A 25 46.20 -9.21 -7.31
C VAL A 25 46.93 -8.12 -8.11
N CYS A 26 48.02 -8.52 -8.78
CA CYS A 26 48.79 -7.60 -9.62
C CYS A 26 47.93 -7.09 -10.78
N GLU A 27 47.73 -5.78 -10.90
CA GLU A 27 46.91 -5.14 -11.95
C GLU A 27 47.47 -5.41 -13.36
N PHE A 28 48.80 -5.70 -13.50
CA PHE A 28 49.45 -5.88 -14.78
C PHE A 28 49.41 -7.33 -15.28
N CYS A 29 49.76 -8.29 -14.42
CA CYS A 29 49.89 -9.69 -14.86
C CYS A 29 48.89 -10.64 -14.18
N ARG A 30 48.03 -10.09 -13.32
CA ARG A 30 46.99 -10.84 -12.58
C ARG A 30 47.52 -11.97 -11.69
N SER A 31 48.80 -11.91 -11.29
CA SER A 31 49.31 -12.82 -10.28
C SER A 31 48.72 -12.50 -8.93
N THR A 32 48.27 -13.53 -8.21
CA THR A 32 47.86 -13.43 -6.81
C THR A 32 49.12 -13.35 -5.94
N LEU A 33 49.20 -12.33 -5.12
CA LEU A 33 50.37 -11.98 -4.33
C LEU A 33 50.04 -12.02 -2.84
N VAL A 34 50.93 -12.58 -2.05
CA VAL A 34 50.87 -12.56 -0.58
C VAL A 34 51.96 -11.67 -0.04
N ARG A 35 51.62 -10.79 0.89
CA ARG A 35 52.58 -9.94 1.60
C ARG A 35 53.11 -10.65 2.82
N HIS A 36 54.40 -10.99 2.80
CA HIS A 36 55.15 -11.49 3.95
C HIS A 36 56.15 -10.43 4.41
N GLY A 37 55.78 -9.65 5.45
CA GLY A 37 56.64 -8.58 5.95
C GLY A 37 56.95 -7.54 4.87
N GLY A 38 58.17 -7.50 4.36
CA GLY A 38 58.65 -6.59 3.35
C GLY A 38 58.71 -7.14 1.92
N SER A 39 58.23 -8.38 1.68
CA SER A 39 58.31 -9.07 0.37
C SER A 39 56.94 -9.53 -0.10
N LEU A 40 56.81 -9.76 -1.42
CA LEU A 40 55.66 -10.37 -2.07
C LEU A 40 55.99 -11.77 -2.55
N GLU A 41 55.08 -12.72 -2.32
CA GLU A 41 55.11 -14.08 -2.85
C GLU A 41 54.01 -14.25 -3.89
N ASN A 42 54.29 -14.94 -5.00
CA ASN A 42 53.33 -15.23 -6.05
C ASN A 42 52.69 -16.60 -5.83
N LEU A 43 51.38 -16.64 -5.61
CA LEU A 43 50.57 -17.85 -5.41
C LEU A 43 49.99 -18.45 -6.69
N GLY A 44 50.16 -17.78 -7.82
CA GLY A 44 49.56 -18.19 -9.08
C GLY A 44 48.87 -17.06 -9.84
N ARG A 45 48.22 -17.40 -10.93
CA ARG A 45 47.49 -16.42 -11.75
C ARG A 45 46.00 -16.52 -11.47
N MET A 46 45.37 -15.36 -11.22
CA MET A 46 43.93 -15.21 -11.06
C MET A 46 43.21 -15.42 -12.37
N ALA A 47 42.00 -15.99 -12.30
CA ALA A 47 41.06 -15.97 -13.43
C ALA A 47 40.68 -14.54 -13.83
N ASP A 48 40.39 -14.36 -15.10
CA ASP A 48 39.89 -13.07 -15.58
C ASP A 48 38.46 -12.79 -15.03
N LEU A 49 38.25 -11.57 -14.54
CA LEU A 49 36.95 -11.11 -14.13
C LEU A 49 35.97 -11.10 -15.31
N LEU A 50 34.74 -11.49 -15.07
CA LEU A 50 33.68 -11.29 -16.03
C LEU A 50 33.40 -9.79 -16.14
N GLU A 51 33.22 -9.30 -17.36
CA GLU A 51 32.76 -7.93 -17.57
C GLU A 51 31.35 -7.78 -17.01
N ASP A 52 31.12 -6.68 -16.33
CA ASP A 52 29.82 -6.32 -15.75
C ASP A 52 29.49 -4.84 -16.00
N ALA A 53 28.25 -4.48 -15.67
CA ALA A 53 27.73 -3.12 -15.79
C ALA A 53 27.89 -2.29 -14.52
N SER A 54 28.56 -2.81 -13.49
CA SER A 54 28.77 -2.07 -12.24
C SER A 54 29.42 -0.70 -12.52
N PRO A 55 28.84 0.39 -12.01
CA PRO A 55 29.46 1.70 -12.08
C PRO A 55 30.68 1.83 -11.16
N ILE A 56 30.86 0.88 -10.23
CA ILE A 56 31.95 0.85 -9.26
C ILE A 56 33.20 0.26 -9.89
N GLN A 57 34.36 0.75 -9.50
CA GLN A 57 35.68 0.26 -9.90
C GLN A 57 36.67 0.36 -8.74
N LEU A 58 37.85 -0.22 -8.85
CA LEU A 58 38.91 0.01 -7.88
C LEU A 58 39.24 1.51 -7.79
N GLY A 59 39.29 2.04 -6.56
CA GLY A 59 39.49 3.45 -6.29
C GLY A 59 38.22 4.28 -6.36
N THR A 60 37.03 3.70 -6.55
CA THR A 60 35.76 4.41 -6.31
C THR A 60 35.69 4.82 -4.85
N GLU A 61 35.37 6.08 -4.62
CA GLU A 61 35.24 6.69 -3.30
C GLU A 61 33.78 6.85 -2.91
N GLY A 62 33.47 6.77 -1.62
CA GLY A 62 32.11 6.96 -1.10
C GLY A 62 32.11 7.38 0.36
N ARG A 63 30.90 7.56 0.92
CA ARG A 63 30.71 7.87 2.34
C ARG A 63 29.65 6.96 2.95
N TYR A 64 29.94 6.48 4.15
CA TYR A 64 28.95 5.76 4.95
C TYR A 64 28.98 6.29 6.39
N GLN A 65 27.82 6.68 6.92
CA GLN A 65 27.67 7.31 8.24
C GLN A 65 28.64 8.50 8.46
N GLY A 66 28.88 9.27 7.38
CA GLY A 66 29.76 10.45 7.41
C GLY A 66 31.26 10.14 7.24
N VAL A 67 31.70 8.88 7.35
CA VAL A 67 33.09 8.47 7.17
C VAL A 67 33.34 8.12 5.69
N HIS A 68 34.42 8.66 5.13
CA HIS A 68 34.84 8.39 3.77
C HIS A 68 35.49 7.01 3.67
N PHE A 69 35.30 6.36 2.51
CA PHE A 69 35.93 5.08 2.15
C PHE A 69 36.35 5.07 0.68
N ALA A 70 37.24 4.16 0.33
CA ALA A 70 37.58 3.83 -1.03
C ALA A 70 37.55 2.32 -1.26
N THR A 71 37.15 1.90 -2.46
CA THR A 71 37.25 0.50 -2.90
C THR A 71 38.71 0.16 -3.16
N VAL A 72 39.22 -0.91 -2.51
CA VAL A 72 40.62 -1.34 -2.61
C VAL A 72 40.78 -2.73 -3.21
N GLY A 73 39.73 -3.54 -3.17
CA GLY A 73 39.70 -4.89 -3.72
C GLY A 73 38.30 -5.26 -4.21
N ARG A 74 38.23 -6.35 -4.97
CA ARG A 74 36.98 -6.89 -5.50
C ARG A 74 37.07 -8.40 -5.60
N ILE A 75 36.00 -9.10 -5.26
CA ILE A 75 35.75 -10.48 -5.65
C ILE A 75 34.47 -10.58 -6.45
N GLN A 76 34.40 -11.58 -7.28
CA GLN A 76 33.24 -11.87 -8.10
C GLN A 76 32.73 -13.26 -7.76
N LEU A 77 31.46 -13.33 -7.35
CA LEU A 77 30.77 -14.54 -6.96
C LEU A 77 29.77 -14.96 -8.01
N ARG A 78 29.71 -16.26 -8.29
CA ARG A 78 28.76 -16.88 -9.22
C ARG A 78 27.87 -17.84 -8.46
N TYR A 79 26.58 -17.79 -8.72
CA TYR A 79 25.56 -18.71 -8.21
C TYR A 79 24.68 -19.22 -9.34
N ALA A 80 23.63 -19.99 -9.02
CA ALA A 80 22.78 -20.61 -10.04
C ALA A 80 22.11 -19.60 -10.98
N ALA A 81 21.63 -18.46 -10.46
CA ALA A 81 20.92 -17.46 -11.23
C ALA A 81 21.80 -16.37 -11.84
N GLY A 82 23.05 -16.17 -11.39
CA GLY A 82 23.86 -15.10 -11.93
C GLY A 82 25.24 -14.90 -11.29
N VAL A 83 25.72 -13.66 -11.37
CA VAL A 83 27.01 -13.21 -10.84
C VAL A 83 26.80 -11.87 -10.16
N TRP A 84 27.47 -11.63 -9.02
CA TRP A 84 27.51 -10.33 -8.36
C TRP A 84 28.93 -10.00 -7.89
N ASN A 85 29.13 -8.73 -7.48
CA ASN A 85 30.39 -8.21 -7.02
C ASN A 85 30.35 -7.91 -5.52
N GLU A 86 31.47 -8.24 -4.85
CA GLU A 86 31.76 -7.80 -3.50
C GLU A 86 33.03 -6.95 -3.51
N TRP A 87 32.91 -5.69 -3.16
CA TRP A 87 33.99 -4.73 -3.13
C TRP A 87 34.53 -4.60 -1.72
N HIS A 88 35.83 -4.94 -1.53
CA HIS A 88 36.54 -4.65 -0.27
C HIS A 88 36.75 -3.13 -0.19
N VAL A 89 36.21 -2.51 0.84
CA VAL A 89 36.29 -1.06 1.09
C VAL A 89 37.17 -0.78 2.31
N LEU A 90 38.01 0.24 2.21
CA LEU A 90 38.83 0.74 3.29
C LEU A 90 38.37 2.13 3.67
N PHE A 91 37.99 2.31 4.93
CA PHE A 91 37.59 3.57 5.51
C PHE A 91 38.81 4.40 6.00
N ASP A 92 38.65 5.74 6.08
CA ASP A 92 39.69 6.65 6.57
C ASP A 92 40.04 6.35 8.04
N ASP A 93 39.15 5.75 8.82
CA ASP A 93 39.40 5.28 10.19
C ASP A 93 40.05 3.89 10.25
N MET A 94 40.54 3.39 9.11
CA MET A 94 41.22 2.11 8.94
C MET A 94 40.33 0.86 9.11
N ARG A 95 39.03 0.99 9.25
CA ARG A 95 38.12 -0.16 9.20
C ARG A 95 38.03 -0.70 7.78
N GLY A 96 38.06 -2.03 7.66
CA GLY A 96 37.69 -2.74 6.45
C GLY A 96 36.19 -3.07 6.46
N GLY A 97 35.55 -3.06 5.29
CA GLY A 97 34.17 -3.49 5.09
C GLY A 97 33.97 -4.08 3.70
N TRP A 98 32.77 -4.52 3.43
CA TRP A 98 32.37 -5.05 2.14
C TRP A 98 31.20 -4.26 1.59
N LEU A 99 31.28 -3.87 0.33
CA LEU A 99 30.19 -3.25 -0.41
C LEU A 99 29.73 -4.24 -1.48
N SER A 100 28.56 -4.83 -1.29
CA SER A 100 27.92 -5.69 -2.28
C SER A 100 27.24 -4.84 -3.33
N ASP A 101 27.37 -5.24 -4.59
CA ASP A 101 26.76 -4.62 -5.76
C ASP A 101 26.07 -5.73 -6.58
N ALA A 102 24.77 -5.86 -6.34
CA ALA A 102 23.93 -6.86 -6.97
C ALA A 102 22.67 -6.24 -7.55
N ASN A 103 22.52 -6.27 -8.89
CA ASN A 103 21.29 -5.85 -9.59
C ASN A 103 20.81 -4.41 -9.27
N GLY A 104 21.73 -3.50 -8.94
CA GLY A 104 21.42 -2.12 -8.54
C GLY A 104 21.05 -1.97 -7.07
N GLU A 105 21.18 -3.01 -6.28
CA GLU A 105 21.13 -2.97 -4.82
C GLU A 105 22.53 -2.89 -4.24
N TYR A 106 22.73 -1.95 -3.31
CA TYR A 106 24.03 -1.67 -2.69
C TYR A 106 23.96 -1.92 -1.19
N THR A 107 24.77 -2.86 -0.71
CA THR A 107 24.78 -3.25 0.69
C THR A 107 26.18 -3.06 1.27
N ILE A 108 26.30 -2.32 2.37
CA ILE A 108 27.57 -2.21 3.09
C ILE A 108 27.51 -3.05 4.36
N SER A 109 28.54 -3.88 4.58
CA SER A 109 28.59 -4.81 5.69
C SER A 109 29.98 -4.92 6.31
N PHE A 110 30.02 -5.33 7.57
CA PHE A 110 31.25 -5.44 8.39
C PHE A 110 31.31 -6.79 9.07
N LEU A 111 32.50 -7.37 9.11
CA LEU A 111 32.76 -8.60 9.85
C LEU A 111 32.39 -8.39 11.33
N THR A 112 31.49 -9.22 11.82
CA THR A 112 30.95 -9.14 13.17
C THR A 112 31.04 -10.50 13.85
N PRO A 113 31.76 -10.64 14.99
CA PRO A 113 31.81 -11.91 15.69
C PRO A 113 30.42 -12.40 16.12
N PRO A 114 30.03 -13.64 15.83
CA PRO A 114 28.78 -14.19 16.29
C PRO A 114 28.77 -14.30 17.83
N ARG A 115 27.66 -13.90 18.47
CA ARG A 115 27.47 -14.00 19.92
C ARG A 115 26.86 -15.32 20.37
N ALA A 116 26.28 -16.08 19.44
CA ALA A 116 25.65 -17.37 19.66
C ALA A 116 26.07 -18.37 18.59
N ALA A 117 25.82 -19.65 18.83
CA ALA A 117 26.02 -20.69 17.83
C ALA A 117 25.11 -20.45 16.63
N LEU A 118 25.67 -20.50 15.42
CA LEU A 118 24.95 -20.37 14.18
C LEU A 118 24.30 -21.71 13.78
N PRO A 119 23.14 -21.71 13.14
CA PRO A 119 22.58 -22.94 12.56
C PRO A 119 23.49 -23.48 11.46
N ALA A 120 23.43 -24.78 11.19
CA ALA A 120 24.16 -25.38 10.08
C ALA A 120 23.58 -24.92 8.75
N PHE A 121 24.43 -24.73 7.72
CA PHE A 121 23.99 -24.29 6.38
C PHE A 121 22.83 -25.12 5.81
N ALA A 122 22.90 -26.45 5.93
CA ALA A 122 21.85 -27.33 5.42
C ALA A 122 20.51 -27.24 6.18
N GLY A 123 20.53 -26.74 7.42
CA GLY A 123 19.35 -26.65 8.27
C GLY A 123 18.66 -25.26 8.26
N ILE A 124 19.23 -24.29 7.55
CA ILE A 124 18.68 -22.94 7.46
C ILE A 124 17.87 -22.78 6.17
N MET A 125 16.67 -22.22 6.27
CA MET A 125 15.77 -22.08 5.14
C MET A 125 15.30 -20.62 4.97
N PRO A 126 14.95 -20.20 3.77
CA PRO A 126 14.31 -18.92 3.56
C PRO A 126 13.08 -18.74 4.45
N ASN A 127 12.93 -17.56 5.03
CA ASN A 127 11.92 -17.18 6.01
C ASN A 127 12.21 -17.61 7.47
N ASP A 128 13.31 -18.31 7.74
CA ASP A 128 13.74 -18.56 9.12
C ASP A 128 14.17 -17.25 9.79
N ALA A 129 13.88 -17.13 11.09
CA ALA A 129 14.33 -16.01 11.89
C ALA A 129 15.66 -16.32 12.56
N VAL A 130 16.64 -15.42 12.44
CA VAL A 130 17.96 -15.54 13.03
C VAL A 130 18.35 -14.25 13.74
N SER A 131 18.77 -14.34 14.99
CA SER A 131 19.21 -13.18 15.77
C SER A 131 20.74 -13.02 15.67
N LEU A 132 21.19 -11.91 15.08
CA LEU A 132 22.60 -11.59 14.87
C LEU A 132 22.92 -10.20 15.43
N ALA A 133 24.01 -10.08 16.17
CA ALA A 133 24.45 -8.81 16.77
C ALA A 133 23.38 -8.07 17.62
N GLY A 134 22.37 -8.81 18.15
CA GLY A 134 21.26 -8.24 18.93
C GLY A 134 20.12 -7.66 18.08
N ARG A 135 20.08 -7.99 16.80
CA ARG A 135 19.02 -7.64 15.85
C ARG A 135 18.40 -8.92 15.29
N ASP A 136 17.13 -8.88 14.96
CA ASP A 136 16.40 -10.01 14.38
C ASP A 136 16.33 -9.85 12.86
N PHE A 137 16.76 -10.89 12.18
CA PHE A 137 16.80 -10.99 10.74
C PHE A 137 15.97 -12.16 10.25
N ILE A 138 15.50 -12.06 9.02
CA ILE A 138 14.81 -13.12 8.29
C ILE A 138 15.71 -13.56 7.15
N VAL A 139 15.88 -14.85 6.98
CA VAL A 139 16.61 -15.44 5.86
C VAL A 139 15.86 -15.13 4.56
N SER A 140 16.49 -14.39 3.67
CA SER A 140 15.97 -14.08 2.34
C SER A 140 16.44 -15.04 1.27
N ASN A 141 17.69 -15.50 1.39
CA ASN A 141 18.34 -16.31 0.38
C ASN A 141 19.35 -17.30 1.00
N ARG A 142 19.50 -18.47 0.40
CA ARG A 142 20.52 -19.47 0.70
C ARG A 142 21.14 -20.00 -0.58
N GLU A 143 22.38 -19.65 -0.84
CA GLU A 143 23.06 -19.94 -2.10
C GLU A 143 24.35 -20.76 -1.92
N GLU A 144 24.57 -21.68 -2.84
CA GLU A 144 25.86 -22.34 -3.04
C GLU A 144 26.64 -21.58 -4.11
N ALA A 145 27.26 -20.46 -3.69
CA ALA A 145 28.03 -19.62 -4.59
C ALA A 145 29.49 -20.13 -4.73
N MET A 146 30.11 -19.69 -5.83
CA MET A 146 31.52 -19.88 -6.10
C MET A 146 32.19 -18.53 -6.27
N CYS A 147 33.21 -18.23 -5.50
CA CYS A 147 34.10 -17.12 -5.77
C CYS A 147 34.99 -17.48 -6.97
N ILE A 148 34.80 -16.79 -8.10
CA ILE A 148 35.38 -17.17 -9.39
C ILE A 148 36.59 -16.33 -9.80
N ALA A 149 36.65 -15.07 -9.38
CA ALA A 149 37.74 -14.15 -9.72
C ALA A 149 37.89 -13.04 -8.68
N GLY A 150 39.00 -12.33 -8.68
CA GLY A 150 39.23 -11.17 -7.82
C GLY A 150 40.29 -10.23 -8.36
N GLU A 151 40.31 -9.00 -7.86
CA GLU A 151 41.30 -7.98 -8.18
C GLU A 151 41.58 -7.07 -6.97
N GLY A 152 42.70 -6.35 -6.99
CA GLY A 152 43.08 -5.42 -5.93
C GLY A 152 43.50 -6.08 -4.63
N GLU A 153 43.23 -5.40 -3.50
CA GLU A 153 43.64 -5.80 -2.16
C GLU A 153 42.52 -6.57 -1.43
N LEU A 154 42.83 -7.75 -0.97
CA LEU A 154 41.88 -8.61 -0.27
C LEU A 154 42.35 -8.93 1.17
N PRO A 155 41.46 -9.03 2.17
CA PRO A 155 41.82 -9.33 3.56
C PRO A 155 42.03 -10.82 3.84
N PHE A 156 41.91 -11.69 2.83
CA PHE A 156 42.08 -13.14 2.95
C PHE A 156 42.85 -13.71 1.77
N ALA A 157 43.33 -14.95 1.94
CA ALA A 157 44.04 -15.67 0.88
C ALA A 157 43.07 -16.11 -0.22
N PHE A 158 43.26 -15.58 -1.43
CA PHE A 158 42.50 -15.95 -2.59
C PHE A 158 43.34 -16.83 -3.52
N GLY A 159 42.91 -18.08 -3.70
CA GLY A 159 43.55 -19.02 -4.63
C GLY A 159 42.92 -19.00 -6.03
N ALA A 160 42.70 -20.18 -6.61
CA ALA A 160 42.08 -20.34 -7.93
C ALA A 160 40.55 -20.23 -7.91
N GLY A 161 39.97 -19.73 -6.83
CA GLY A 161 38.56 -19.71 -6.54
C GLY A 161 38.16 -20.68 -5.44
N TYR A 162 37.01 -20.48 -4.81
CA TYR A 162 36.54 -21.33 -3.70
C TYR A 162 35.02 -21.37 -3.63
N ALA A 163 34.47 -22.45 -3.06
CA ALA A 163 33.06 -22.54 -2.76
C ALA A 163 32.72 -21.61 -1.59
N ALA A 164 31.73 -20.78 -1.78
CA ALA A 164 31.19 -19.82 -0.82
C ALA A 164 29.70 -20.08 -0.59
N PRO A 165 29.31 -21.05 0.27
CA PRO A 165 27.94 -21.23 0.68
C PRO A 165 27.53 -20.05 1.54
N LEU A 166 26.56 -19.28 1.08
CA LEU A 166 26.11 -18.01 1.67
C LEU A 166 24.66 -18.07 2.09
N VAL A 167 24.34 -17.37 3.17
CA VAL A 167 22.97 -17.12 3.61
C VAL A 167 22.80 -15.63 3.82
N ASP A 168 21.94 -15.02 3.02
CA ASP A 168 21.61 -13.61 3.14
C ASP A 168 20.35 -13.42 3.98
N LEU A 169 20.41 -12.42 4.86
CA LEU A 169 19.38 -12.14 5.83
C LEU A 169 19.03 -10.64 5.79
N ARG A 170 17.76 -10.35 5.97
CA ARG A 170 17.20 -9.00 5.95
C ARG A 170 16.44 -8.72 7.23
N GLU A 171 16.56 -7.51 7.75
CA GLU A 171 15.72 -7.04 8.84
C GLU A 171 14.34 -6.68 8.30
N ALA A 172 13.31 -7.23 8.91
CA ALA A 172 11.94 -6.93 8.48
C ALA A 172 11.61 -5.45 8.70
N ASP A 173 11.11 -4.79 7.64
CA ASP A 173 10.70 -3.38 7.65
C ASP A 173 11.81 -2.39 8.10
N GLY A 174 13.05 -2.82 8.02
CA GLY A 174 14.26 -2.06 8.38
C GLY A 174 15.19 -1.83 7.18
N LYS A 175 16.44 -1.45 7.47
CA LYS A 175 17.54 -1.33 6.50
C LYS A 175 18.60 -2.40 6.72
N GLY A 176 18.43 -3.18 7.76
CA GLY A 176 19.43 -4.16 8.20
C GLY A 176 19.63 -5.26 7.18
N PHE A 177 20.88 -5.55 6.93
CA PHE A 177 21.37 -6.66 6.14
C PHE A 177 22.37 -7.49 6.98
N ALA A 178 22.36 -8.79 6.80
CA ALA A 178 23.42 -9.65 7.28
C ALA A 178 23.68 -10.74 6.26
N SER A 179 24.92 -11.23 6.21
CA SER A 179 25.31 -12.41 5.45
C SER A 179 26.13 -13.34 6.32
N ILE A 180 25.87 -14.65 6.19
CA ILE A 180 26.68 -15.70 6.86
C ILE A 180 27.41 -16.47 5.77
N ASP A 181 28.73 -16.40 5.80
CA ASP A 181 29.60 -17.14 4.90
C ASP A 181 30.08 -18.42 5.58
N TYR A 182 29.69 -19.56 5.03
CA TYR A 182 30.04 -20.90 5.51
C TYR A 182 31.28 -21.48 4.83
N SER A 183 32.05 -20.68 4.10
CA SER A 183 33.34 -21.11 3.52
C SER A 183 34.40 -21.41 4.58
N GLU A 184 34.25 -20.84 5.77
CA GLU A 184 35.19 -20.99 6.90
C GLU A 184 34.55 -21.70 8.09
N THR A 185 35.40 -22.18 9.01
CA THR A 185 34.95 -22.80 10.27
C THR A 185 35.69 -22.14 11.45
N PRO A 186 34.98 -21.40 12.33
CA PRO A 186 33.55 -21.12 12.33
C PRO A 186 33.12 -20.20 11.16
N PRO A 187 31.81 -20.20 10.76
CA PRO A 187 31.32 -19.33 9.71
C PRO A 187 31.55 -17.86 10.01
N LEU A 188 31.80 -17.07 8.97
CA LEU A 188 31.96 -15.63 9.07
C LEU A 188 30.58 -14.94 9.00
N VAL A 189 30.36 -13.95 9.86
CA VAL A 189 29.11 -13.17 9.90
C VAL A 189 29.43 -11.73 9.53
N PHE A 190 28.74 -11.23 8.54
CA PHE A 190 28.78 -9.83 8.12
C PHE A 190 27.45 -9.18 8.46
N VAL A 191 27.48 -8.00 9.10
CA VAL A 191 26.27 -7.24 9.45
C VAL A 191 26.41 -5.81 8.95
N GLY A 192 25.33 -5.29 8.36
CA GLY A 192 25.34 -3.97 7.77
C GLY A 192 23.95 -3.45 7.39
N GLU A 193 23.91 -2.69 6.31
CA GLU A 193 22.69 -2.03 5.81
C GLU A 193 22.66 -2.01 4.28
N SER A 194 21.46 -2.17 3.72
CA SER A 194 21.18 -1.91 2.30
C SER A 194 20.72 -0.47 2.12
N LEU A 195 21.35 0.25 1.20
CA LEU A 195 21.13 1.68 0.99
C LEU A 195 21.02 1.98 -0.52
N PRO A 196 20.24 2.98 -0.92
CA PRO A 196 20.20 3.47 -2.29
C PRO A 196 21.58 3.97 -2.74
N PHE A 197 21.90 3.83 -4.03
CA PHE A 197 23.15 4.31 -4.66
C PHE A 197 23.51 5.75 -4.26
N ALA A 198 22.53 6.64 -4.35
CA ALA A 198 22.71 8.06 -4.03
C ALA A 198 23.14 8.33 -2.58
N SER A 199 22.85 7.40 -1.65
CA SER A 199 23.19 7.56 -0.22
C SER A 199 24.69 7.50 0.04
N PHE A 200 25.45 6.88 -0.83
CA PHE A 200 26.91 6.75 -0.70
C PHE A 200 27.68 7.96 -1.25
N GLY A 201 27.04 8.81 -2.07
CA GLY A 201 27.72 9.95 -2.67
C GLY A 201 28.96 9.56 -3.44
N PHE A 202 28.89 8.49 -4.22
CA PHE A 202 30.03 7.92 -4.94
C PHE A 202 30.74 8.92 -5.85
N ALA A 203 32.07 8.83 -5.90
CA ALA A 203 32.96 9.55 -6.78
C ALA A 203 33.94 8.59 -7.45
N ASN A 204 34.60 9.02 -8.52
CA ASN A 204 35.53 8.20 -9.29
C ASN A 204 34.89 6.89 -9.79
N LEU A 205 33.67 6.99 -10.26
CA LEU A 205 32.96 5.89 -10.90
C LEU A 205 33.61 5.50 -12.24
N ARG A 206 33.36 4.29 -12.71
CA ARG A 206 33.70 3.84 -14.06
C ARG A 206 33.05 4.83 -15.05
N GLY A 207 33.88 5.58 -15.78
CA GLY A 207 33.53 6.82 -16.42
C GLY A 207 32.28 6.76 -17.31
N GLU A 208 31.51 7.86 -17.33
CA GLU A 208 30.36 8.07 -18.23
C GLU A 208 30.69 7.90 -19.71
N ALA A 209 31.97 8.04 -20.10
CA ALA A 209 32.44 7.73 -21.45
C ALA A 209 32.35 6.24 -21.82
N ALA A 210 32.50 5.35 -20.81
CA ALA A 210 32.28 3.91 -20.96
C ALA A 210 30.77 3.58 -21.01
N THR A 211 29.93 4.31 -20.27
CA THR A 211 28.48 4.17 -20.31
C THR A 211 27.86 4.77 -21.57
N LYS A 212 28.42 5.87 -22.15
CA LYS A 212 27.98 6.36 -23.46
C LYS A 212 28.46 5.48 -24.62
N ALA A 213 29.55 4.72 -24.43
CA ALA A 213 29.95 3.66 -25.36
C ALA A 213 29.15 2.36 -25.20
N ALA A 214 28.39 2.20 -24.10
CA ALA A 214 27.47 1.08 -23.91
C ALA A 214 26.22 1.12 -24.83
N GLY A 215 26.05 2.19 -25.61
CA GLY A 215 25.18 2.18 -26.80
C GLY A 215 25.71 1.35 -27.95
N VAL A 216 26.91 0.76 -27.83
CA VAL A 216 27.45 -0.17 -28.83
C VAL A 216 26.95 -1.57 -28.47
N VAL A 217 25.82 -1.89 -29.04
CA VAL A 217 25.27 -3.24 -29.12
C VAL A 217 26.39 -4.18 -29.60
N ARG A 218 26.87 -5.05 -28.71
CA ARG A 218 27.72 -6.16 -29.11
C ARG A 218 26.82 -7.19 -29.80
N ALA A 219 26.91 -7.26 -31.13
CA ALA A 219 26.16 -8.26 -31.86
C ALA A 219 26.83 -9.63 -31.71
N LEU A 220 26.13 -10.57 -31.09
CA LEU A 220 26.50 -11.98 -31.05
C LEU A 220 25.54 -12.77 -31.93
N ASN A 221 26.05 -13.84 -32.55
CA ASN A 221 25.19 -14.67 -33.39
C ASN A 221 24.55 -15.80 -32.58
N CYS A 222 23.25 -15.99 -32.73
CA CYS A 222 22.54 -17.10 -32.10
C CYS A 222 23.15 -18.45 -32.56
N PRO A 223 23.62 -19.31 -31.67
CA PRO A 223 24.23 -20.60 -32.04
C PRO A 223 23.24 -21.57 -32.67
N ARG A 224 21.92 -21.31 -32.59
CA ARG A 224 20.87 -22.15 -33.17
C ARG A 224 20.46 -21.73 -34.57
N CYS A 225 20.22 -20.43 -34.80
CA CYS A 225 19.66 -19.95 -36.07
C CYS A 225 20.58 -18.95 -36.83
N GLY A 226 21.70 -18.55 -36.23
CA GLY A 226 22.64 -17.62 -36.85
C GLY A 226 22.22 -16.14 -36.82
N SER A 227 21.00 -15.83 -36.33
CA SER A 227 20.55 -14.44 -36.24
C SER A 227 21.44 -13.61 -35.32
N ALA A 228 21.72 -12.35 -35.69
CA ALA A 228 22.40 -11.42 -34.83
C ALA A 228 21.52 -11.03 -33.64
N ILE A 229 22.07 -11.12 -32.42
CA ILE A 229 21.45 -10.73 -31.15
C ILE A 229 22.26 -9.53 -30.65
N GLY A 230 21.59 -8.40 -30.48
CA GLY A 230 22.17 -7.24 -29.82
C GLY A 230 22.07 -7.40 -28.31
N ILE A 231 23.15 -7.13 -27.59
CA ILE A 231 23.17 -7.10 -26.11
C ILE A 231 23.40 -5.67 -25.69
N HIS A 232 22.45 -5.11 -24.92
CA HIS A 232 22.46 -3.70 -24.55
C HIS A 232 23.18 -3.47 -23.21
N ASP A 233 23.19 -4.50 -22.35
CA ASP A 233 23.80 -4.42 -21.03
C ASP A 233 24.79 -5.58 -20.81
N LYS A 234 25.91 -5.27 -20.17
CA LYS A 234 26.94 -6.25 -19.80
C LYS A 234 26.52 -7.14 -18.61
N ALA A 235 25.58 -6.68 -17.79
CA ALA A 235 25.00 -7.44 -16.69
C ALA A 235 24.04 -8.55 -17.11
N VAL A 236 23.70 -8.62 -18.40
CA VAL A 236 22.79 -9.63 -18.95
C VAL A 236 23.33 -11.02 -18.74
N GLN A 237 22.57 -11.88 -18.06
CA GLN A 237 22.91 -13.29 -17.79
C GLN A 237 22.33 -14.24 -18.83
N SER A 238 21.17 -13.89 -19.35
CA SER A 238 20.51 -14.67 -20.38
C SER A 238 19.84 -13.78 -21.41
N VAL A 239 19.70 -14.28 -22.63
CA VAL A 239 19.04 -13.59 -23.73
C VAL A 239 18.16 -14.58 -24.51
N ALA A 240 16.94 -14.19 -24.80
CA ALA A 240 16.09 -14.97 -25.69
C ALA A 240 16.21 -14.44 -27.12
N CYS A 241 16.60 -15.31 -28.05
CA CYS A 241 16.76 -14.95 -29.44
C CYS A 241 15.43 -14.50 -30.07
N PRO A 242 15.33 -13.26 -30.60
CA PRO A 242 14.07 -12.74 -31.15
C PRO A 242 13.60 -13.50 -32.41
N SER A 243 14.50 -14.24 -33.05
CA SER A 243 14.20 -14.96 -34.30
C SER A 243 13.70 -16.38 -34.05
N CYS A 244 14.34 -17.14 -33.15
CA CYS A 244 14.04 -18.54 -32.94
C CYS A 244 13.59 -18.88 -31.50
N LEU A 245 13.43 -17.88 -30.65
CA LEU A 245 12.97 -17.96 -29.26
C LEU A 245 13.80 -18.90 -28.37
N THR A 246 15.01 -19.23 -28.79
CA THR A 246 15.93 -20.04 -27.98
C THR A 246 16.49 -19.19 -26.86
N VAL A 247 16.35 -19.64 -25.63
CA VAL A 247 16.98 -18.99 -24.47
C VAL A 247 18.46 -19.40 -24.41
N LEU A 248 19.32 -18.42 -24.28
CA LEU A 248 20.77 -18.53 -24.37
C LEU A 248 21.38 -17.95 -23.09
N GLU A 249 22.35 -18.64 -22.51
CA GLU A 249 23.22 -18.09 -21.47
C GLU A 249 24.27 -17.16 -22.13
N HIS A 250 24.40 -15.97 -21.61
CA HIS A 250 25.43 -15.02 -22.04
C HIS A 250 26.65 -15.13 -21.13
N ASP A 251 27.78 -15.57 -21.70
CA ASP A 251 29.08 -15.66 -21.02
C ASP A 251 30.06 -14.79 -21.83
N ASN A 252 30.12 -13.50 -21.50
CA ASN A 252 30.96 -12.41 -22.06
C ASN A 252 31.45 -12.52 -23.52
N ALA A 253 31.84 -13.69 -23.98
CA ALA A 253 32.39 -13.95 -25.30
C ALA A 253 31.55 -14.89 -26.15
N SER A 254 30.58 -15.60 -25.55
CA SER A 254 29.83 -16.66 -26.23
C SER A 254 28.39 -16.75 -25.74
N LEU A 255 27.53 -17.34 -26.57
CA LEU A 255 26.16 -17.70 -26.23
C LEU A 255 26.05 -19.22 -26.16
N LYS A 256 25.56 -19.75 -25.05
CA LYS A 256 25.25 -21.17 -24.88
C LYS A 256 23.73 -21.37 -24.85
N VAL A 257 23.27 -22.45 -25.46
CA VAL A 257 21.84 -22.78 -25.45
C VAL A 257 21.45 -23.29 -24.07
N LEU A 258 20.62 -22.54 -23.35
CA LEU A 258 20.01 -22.96 -22.09
C LEU A 258 18.77 -23.82 -22.37
N GLN A 259 17.87 -23.31 -23.23
CA GLN A 259 16.63 -23.97 -23.54
C GLN A 259 16.30 -23.81 -25.03
N LYS A 260 15.92 -24.91 -25.68
CA LYS A 260 15.39 -24.86 -27.05
C LYS A 260 13.95 -24.38 -27.00
N ALA A 261 13.59 -23.40 -27.83
CA ALA A 261 12.22 -22.96 -27.93
C ALA A 261 11.30 -24.14 -28.24
N ALA A 262 10.31 -24.39 -27.43
CA ALA A 262 9.09 -25.08 -27.87
C ALA A 262 8.45 -24.21 -28.96
N ALA A 263 7.68 -24.81 -29.87
CA ALA A 263 6.97 -24.07 -30.92
C ALA A 263 5.86 -23.20 -30.26
N ALA A 264 6.25 -22.10 -29.68
CA ALA A 264 5.35 -21.16 -29.02
C ALA A 264 4.82 -20.16 -30.07
N THR A 265 3.56 -19.80 -29.94
CA THR A 265 2.99 -18.67 -30.67
C THR A 265 3.77 -17.42 -30.31
N ARG A 266 4.27 -16.70 -31.31
CA ARG A 266 5.03 -15.46 -31.09
C ARG A 266 4.10 -14.40 -30.50
N ILE A 267 4.46 -13.86 -29.35
CA ILE A 267 3.78 -12.74 -28.71
C ILE A 267 4.53 -11.47 -29.07
N GLU A 268 3.81 -10.48 -29.56
CA GLU A 268 4.37 -9.15 -29.86
C GLU A 268 4.19 -8.25 -28.64
N PRO A 269 5.29 -7.74 -28.04
CA PRO A 269 5.20 -6.88 -26.87
C PRO A 269 4.48 -5.57 -27.17
N LEU A 270 3.62 -5.11 -26.27
CA LEU A 270 2.95 -3.79 -26.37
C LEU A 270 3.94 -2.63 -26.41
N ILE A 271 5.09 -2.78 -25.77
CA ILE A 271 6.19 -1.81 -25.79
C ILE A 271 7.39 -2.53 -26.44
N PRO A 272 7.90 -2.08 -27.59
CA PRO A 272 9.02 -2.73 -28.26
C PRO A 272 10.30 -2.74 -27.39
N LEU A 273 11.09 -3.81 -27.50
CA LEU A 273 12.41 -3.87 -26.87
C LEU A 273 13.32 -2.74 -27.42
N GLY A 274 14.14 -2.17 -26.54
CA GLY A 274 14.98 -1.02 -26.84
C GLY A 274 14.27 0.34 -26.74
N SER A 275 12.95 0.36 -26.48
CA SER A 275 12.22 1.61 -26.22
C SER A 275 12.72 2.26 -24.94
N VAL A 276 12.85 3.59 -24.95
CA VAL A 276 13.25 4.38 -23.78
C VAL A 276 12.06 5.17 -23.28
N GLY A 277 11.68 4.92 -22.04
CA GLY A 277 10.60 5.63 -21.34
C GLY A 277 11.11 6.45 -20.17
N ARG A 278 10.47 7.60 -19.91
CA ARG A 278 10.87 8.47 -18.81
C ARG A 278 9.94 8.33 -17.62
N PHE A 279 10.47 7.75 -16.53
CA PHE A 279 9.79 7.58 -15.24
C PHE A 279 10.63 8.17 -14.11
N LEU A 280 10.01 8.81 -13.14
CA LEU A 280 10.66 9.40 -11.96
C LEU A 280 11.85 10.32 -12.34
N ASN A 281 11.73 11.07 -13.44
CA ASN A 281 12.77 11.92 -14.01
C ASN A 281 14.04 11.21 -14.53
N GLN A 282 13.98 9.89 -14.72
CA GLN A 282 15.06 9.06 -15.25
C GLN A 282 14.62 8.36 -16.53
N ASP A 283 15.58 8.05 -17.41
CA ASP A 283 15.34 7.38 -18.66
C ASP A 283 15.60 5.87 -18.50
N TRP A 284 14.56 5.07 -18.71
CA TRP A 284 14.57 3.62 -18.56
C TRP A 284 14.46 2.93 -19.91
N THR A 285 15.32 1.95 -20.18
CA THR A 285 15.31 1.18 -21.42
C THR A 285 14.63 -0.17 -21.20
N VAL A 286 13.68 -0.52 -22.05
CA VAL A 286 13.07 -1.85 -22.07
C VAL A 286 14.05 -2.84 -22.68
N ILE A 287 14.57 -3.78 -21.89
CA ILE A 287 15.58 -4.75 -22.35
C ILE A 287 15.03 -6.16 -22.48
N GLY A 288 14.01 -6.53 -21.70
CA GLY A 288 13.41 -7.85 -21.68
C GLY A 288 11.89 -7.81 -21.65
N PHE A 289 11.27 -8.88 -22.09
CA PHE A 289 9.83 -9.08 -22.04
C PHE A 289 9.53 -10.55 -21.74
N GLN A 290 8.59 -10.78 -20.83
CA GLN A 290 8.06 -12.10 -20.55
C GLN A 290 6.53 -12.08 -20.39
N GLU A 291 5.88 -13.20 -20.73
CA GLU A 291 4.51 -13.49 -20.36
C GLU A 291 4.51 -14.57 -19.32
N ARG A 292 3.82 -14.32 -18.23
CA ARG A 292 3.57 -15.28 -17.15
C ARG A 292 2.08 -15.51 -17.00
N ALA A 293 1.69 -16.61 -16.39
CA ALA A 293 0.28 -16.87 -16.09
C ALA A 293 0.13 -17.69 -14.82
N VAL A 294 -1.00 -17.49 -14.15
CA VAL A 294 -1.53 -18.36 -13.11
C VAL A 294 -2.71 -19.13 -13.69
N THR A 295 -2.82 -20.42 -13.39
CA THR A 295 -3.97 -21.25 -13.79
C THR A 295 -4.86 -21.48 -12.57
N VAL A 296 -6.11 -21.02 -12.62
CA VAL A 296 -7.13 -21.23 -11.59
C VAL A 296 -8.31 -21.95 -12.23
N ASP A 297 -8.73 -23.07 -11.66
CA ASP A 297 -9.85 -23.90 -12.16
C ASP A 297 -9.76 -24.25 -13.66
N GLY A 298 -8.52 -24.50 -14.13
CA GLY A 298 -8.25 -24.84 -15.52
C GLY A 298 -8.32 -23.68 -16.51
N LYS A 299 -8.50 -22.45 -16.02
CA LYS A 299 -8.47 -21.23 -16.81
C LYS A 299 -7.19 -20.46 -16.52
N ASP A 300 -6.56 -20.01 -17.60
CA ASP A 300 -5.33 -19.23 -17.53
C ASP A 300 -5.61 -17.74 -17.42
N TYR A 301 -4.84 -17.08 -16.54
CA TYR A 301 -4.84 -15.63 -16.35
C TYR A 301 -3.44 -15.12 -16.66
N PRO A 302 -3.16 -14.76 -17.94
CA PRO A 302 -1.85 -14.26 -18.35
C PRO A 302 -1.69 -12.78 -18.02
N TRP A 303 -0.43 -12.38 -17.81
CA TRP A 303 0.00 -10.98 -17.75
C TRP A 303 1.35 -10.82 -18.42
N GLN A 304 1.68 -9.57 -18.76
CA GLN A 304 2.91 -9.19 -19.44
C GLN A 304 3.82 -8.42 -18.52
N GLU A 305 5.10 -8.73 -18.55
CA GLU A 305 6.14 -8.07 -17.77
C GLU A 305 7.25 -7.56 -18.68
N PHE A 306 7.57 -6.28 -18.55
CA PHE A 306 8.62 -5.60 -19.29
C PHE A 306 9.76 -5.29 -18.33
N LEU A 307 10.94 -5.85 -18.57
CA LEU A 307 12.13 -5.56 -17.79
C LEU A 307 12.78 -4.27 -18.29
N LEU A 308 12.90 -3.30 -17.38
CA LEU A 308 13.54 -2.01 -17.63
C LEU A 308 14.87 -1.94 -16.92
N HIS A 309 15.84 -1.33 -17.58
CA HIS A 309 17.17 -1.11 -17.05
C HIS A 309 17.53 0.37 -17.00
N HIS A 310 18.18 0.76 -15.89
CA HIS A 310 18.85 2.05 -15.72
C HIS A 310 20.25 1.82 -15.15
N PRO A 311 21.32 2.46 -15.70
CA PRO A 311 22.70 2.15 -15.34
C PRO A 311 23.07 2.32 -13.86
N GLN A 312 22.39 3.19 -13.13
CA GLN A 312 22.65 3.45 -11.70
C GLN A 312 21.60 2.86 -10.77
N GLU A 313 20.32 2.83 -11.21
CA GLU A 313 19.19 2.35 -10.39
C GLU A 313 18.90 0.85 -10.61
N GLY A 314 19.62 0.20 -11.51
CA GLY A 314 19.46 -1.22 -11.81
C GLY A 314 18.18 -1.52 -12.59
N PHE A 315 17.39 -2.45 -12.09
CA PHE A 315 16.25 -3.03 -12.81
C PHE A 315 14.92 -2.69 -12.16
N ARG A 316 13.89 -2.51 -12.99
CA ARG A 316 12.48 -2.34 -12.60
C ARG A 316 11.61 -3.13 -13.58
N TRP A 317 10.38 -3.36 -13.16
CA TRP A 317 9.39 -4.00 -14.00
C TRP A 317 8.23 -3.08 -14.28
N LEU A 318 7.76 -3.14 -15.49
CA LEU A 318 6.45 -2.60 -15.85
C LEU A 318 5.56 -3.79 -16.15
N VAL A 319 4.49 -3.96 -15.38
CA VAL A 319 3.59 -5.11 -15.45
C VAL A 319 2.25 -4.66 -16.01
N GLU A 320 1.77 -5.37 -17.03
CA GLU A 320 0.46 -5.16 -17.64
C GLU A 320 -0.43 -6.37 -17.42
N SER A 321 -1.65 -6.14 -16.95
CA SER A 321 -2.70 -7.16 -16.87
C SER A 321 -4.05 -6.53 -17.21
N THR A 322 -4.73 -7.05 -18.21
CA THR A 322 -6.08 -6.61 -18.64
C THR A 322 -6.23 -5.11 -18.89
N GLY A 323 -5.18 -4.47 -19.40
CA GLY A 323 -5.12 -3.02 -19.67
C GLY A 323 -4.70 -2.17 -18.47
N HIS A 324 -4.50 -2.77 -17.29
CA HIS A 324 -3.99 -2.11 -16.11
C HIS A 324 -2.48 -2.25 -16.00
N TRP A 325 -1.82 -1.19 -15.54
CA TRP A 325 -0.37 -1.14 -15.46
C TRP A 325 0.11 -0.89 -14.03
N SER A 326 1.27 -1.46 -13.72
CA SER A 326 1.95 -1.24 -12.44
C SER A 326 3.44 -1.07 -12.65
N TRP A 327 4.02 -0.06 -11.98
CA TRP A 327 5.47 0.11 -11.84
C TRP A 327 5.95 -0.72 -10.67
N VAL A 328 6.79 -1.72 -10.93
CA VAL A 328 7.21 -2.68 -9.91
C VAL A 328 8.69 -2.51 -9.61
N SER A 329 8.99 -2.33 -8.34
CA SER A 329 10.33 -2.16 -7.79
C SER A 329 10.66 -3.30 -6.83
N PRO A 330 11.88 -3.83 -6.82
CA PRO A 330 12.29 -4.80 -5.81
C PRO A 330 12.26 -4.16 -4.42
N VAL A 331 11.91 -4.95 -3.42
CA VAL A 331 11.91 -4.55 -2.01
C VAL A 331 13.13 -5.16 -1.35
N ALA A 332 14.09 -4.32 -0.98
CA ALA A 332 15.36 -4.76 -0.39
C ALA A 332 15.17 -5.46 0.95
N ASN A 333 14.27 -4.97 1.79
CA ASN A 333 13.97 -5.55 3.09
C ASN A 333 12.55 -6.08 3.13
N PRO A 334 12.34 -7.35 3.55
CA PRO A 334 11.05 -7.98 3.51
C PRO A 334 10.05 -7.27 4.44
N PRO A 335 8.77 -7.22 4.06
CA PRO A 335 7.70 -6.81 4.95
C PRO A 335 7.64 -7.71 6.19
N ARG A 336 7.05 -7.22 7.28
CA ARG A 336 6.68 -8.07 8.41
C ARG A 336 5.53 -8.96 8.01
N TYR A 337 5.84 -10.22 7.76
CA TYR A 337 4.89 -11.23 7.33
C TYR A 337 5.29 -12.60 7.85
N GLN A 338 4.34 -13.35 8.39
CA GLN A 338 4.49 -14.78 8.69
C GLN A 338 3.60 -15.58 7.75
N VAL A 339 4.10 -16.73 7.29
CA VAL A 339 3.36 -17.58 6.35
C VAL A 339 1.98 -17.93 6.92
N GLY A 340 0.94 -17.68 6.11
CA GLY A 340 -0.46 -17.90 6.50
C GLY A 340 -1.18 -16.68 7.07
N GLN A 341 -0.51 -15.57 7.37
CA GLN A 341 -1.18 -14.35 7.80
C GLN A 341 -2.01 -13.71 6.67
N ALA A 342 -3.07 -13.02 7.07
CA ALA A 342 -3.98 -12.31 6.17
C ALA A 342 -3.44 -10.95 5.70
N ALA A 343 -2.34 -10.48 6.27
CA ALA A 343 -1.76 -9.19 5.94
C ALA A 343 -0.24 -9.20 6.09
N ALA A 344 0.42 -8.31 5.36
CA ALA A 344 1.83 -7.97 5.50
C ALA A 344 1.94 -6.49 5.89
N ILE A 345 2.90 -6.14 6.76
CA ILE A 345 3.14 -4.75 7.16
C ILE A 345 4.45 -4.29 6.52
N TYR A 346 4.39 -3.21 5.75
CA TYR A 346 5.55 -2.61 5.11
C TYR A 346 5.56 -1.10 5.30
N LYS A 347 6.64 -0.55 5.85
CA LYS A 347 6.79 0.88 6.18
C LYS A 347 5.64 1.46 7.02
N GLY A 348 5.08 0.63 7.91
CA GLY A 348 3.97 1.01 8.80
C GLY A 348 2.58 0.95 8.15
N GLU A 349 2.48 0.57 6.88
CA GLU A 349 1.22 0.36 6.18
C GLU A 349 0.85 -1.12 6.11
N GLU A 350 -0.43 -1.42 6.30
CA GLU A 350 -0.97 -2.78 6.24
C GLU A 350 -1.46 -3.10 4.83
N PHE A 351 -0.86 -4.12 4.23
CA PHE A 351 -1.24 -4.69 2.94
C PHE A 351 -2.01 -5.99 3.17
N ARG A 352 -3.26 -6.03 2.76
CA ARG A 352 -4.13 -7.21 2.94
C ARG A 352 -3.91 -8.23 1.83
N ARG A 353 -3.84 -9.52 2.19
CA ARG A 353 -3.69 -10.59 1.22
C ARG A 353 -4.87 -10.60 0.25
N PHE A 354 -4.55 -10.66 -1.04
CA PHE A 354 -5.52 -10.64 -2.13
C PHE A 354 -5.57 -11.99 -2.83
N SER A 355 -4.43 -12.47 -3.34
CA SER A 355 -4.34 -13.70 -4.12
C SER A 355 -3.15 -14.56 -3.72
N THR A 356 -3.27 -15.85 -3.99
CA THR A 356 -2.22 -16.84 -3.86
C THR A 356 -2.25 -17.72 -5.10
N GLY A 357 -1.09 -17.99 -5.70
CA GLY A 357 -1.06 -18.77 -6.91
C GLY A 357 0.32 -19.30 -7.24
N SER A 358 0.41 -20.00 -8.35
CA SER A 358 1.64 -20.52 -8.91
C SER A 358 1.80 -19.94 -10.31
N ALA A 359 2.75 -19.01 -10.44
CA ALA A 359 3.04 -18.31 -11.68
C ALA A 359 4.00 -19.12 -12.55
N VAL A 360 3.63 -19.33 -13.81
CA VAL A 360 4.45 -20.05 -14.79
C VAL A 360 4.90 -19.08 -15.88
N THR A 361 6.20 -19.04 -16.18
CA THR A 361 6.77 -18.29 -17.30
C THR A 361 6.46 -19.01 -18.61
N ARG A 362 5.71 -18.37 -19.52
CA ARG A 362 5.24 -18.98 -20.77
C ARG A 362 6.03 -18.56 -22.00
N TYR A 363 6.46 -17.31 -21.99
CA TYR A 363 7.13 -16.71 -23.14
C TYR A 363 8.18 -15.70 -22.67
N VAL A 364 9.33 -15.66 -23.35
CA VAL A 364 10.41 -14.71 -23.05
C VAL A 364 11.09 -14.25 -24.34
N ILE A 365 11.42 -12.95 -24.42
CA ILE A 365 12.32 -12.37 -25.42
C ILE A 365 13.17 -11.26 -24.81
N GLY A 366 14.34 -10.98 -25.40
CA GLY A 366 15.24 -9.93 -24.94
C GLY A 366 16.19 -10.41 -23.86
N GLU A 367 16.63 -9.50 -23.02
CA GLU A 367 17.72 -9.62 -22.07
C GLU A 367 17.22 -9.69 -20.63
N PHE A 368 17.86 -10.53 -19.80
CA PHE A 368 17.50 -10.68 -18.39
C PHE A 368 18.76 -10.73 -17.53
N ASN A 369 18.69 -10.14 -16.34
CA ASN A 369 19.76 -10.12 -15.35
C ASN A 369 19.82 -11.39 -14.48
N TRP A 370 19.01 -12.39 -14.79
CA TRP A 370 19.04 -13.74 -14.21
C TRP A 370 18.84 -14.79 -15.32
N LYS A 371 19.05 -16.06 -14.96
CA LYS A 371 18.77 -17.16 -15.88
C LYS A 371 17.28 -17.45 -15.92
N VAL A 372 16.59 -16.88 -16.91
CA VAL A 372 15.18 -17.13 -17.14
C VAL A 372 14.97 -18.44 -17.89
N GLU A 373 13.94 -19.20 -17.51
CA GLU A 373 13.56 -20.44 -18.16
C GLU A 373 12.05 -20.47 -18.47
N VAL A 374 11.67 -20.82 -19.71
CA VAL A 374 10.26 -21.04 -20.05
C VAL A 374 9.78 -22.32 -19.34
N GLY A 375 8.66 -22.24 -18.63
CA GLY A 375 8.12 -23.30 -17.80
C GLY A 375 8.57 -23.25 -16.34
N GLU A 376 9.44 -22.31 -15.97
CA GLU A 376 9.76 -22.12 -14.54
C GLU A 376 8.51 -21.65 -13.78
N THR A 377 8.43 -22.10 -12.53
CA THR A 377 7.27 -21.88 -11.67
C THR A 377 7.69 -21.22 -10.37
N TRP A 378 6.96 -20.19 -9.98
CA TRP A 378 7.14 -19.45 -8.73
C TRP A 378 5.85 -19.44 -7.92
N GLU A 379 5.94 -19.67 -6.62
CA GLU A 379 4.82 -19.43 -5.71
C GLU A 379 4.65 -17.93 -5.51
N LEU A 380 3.43 -17.44 -5.73
CA LEU A 380 3.08 -16.04 -5.68
C LEU A 380 2.06 -15.77 -4.58
N ILE A 381 2.27 -14.73 -3.79
CA ILE A 381 1.28 -14.19 -2.86
C ILE A 381 1.25 -12.68 -3.03
N ASP A 382 0.07 -12.16 -3.36
CA ASP A 382 -0.15 -10.73 -3.52
C ASP A 382 -0.91 -10.14 -2.33
N PHE A 383 -0.44 -8.99 -1.88
CA PHE A 383 -1.05 -8.19 -0.82
C PHE A 383 -1.31 -6.78 -1.34
N VAL A 384 -2.43 -6.18 -0.93
CA VAL A 384 -2.93 -4.95 -1.54
C VAL A 384 -3.23 -3.87 -0.50
N ALA A 385 -2.73 -2.67 -0.77
CA ALA A 385 -3.08 -1.41 -0.12
C ALA A 385 -3.13 -0.32 -1.22
N PRO A 386 -4.25 -0.18 -1.96
CA PRO A 386 -4.29 0.70 -3.14
C PRO A 386 -3.86 2.14 -2.84
N PRO A 387 -3.00 2.77 -3.69
CA PRO A 387 -2.65 2.35 -5.05
C PRO A 387 -1.50 1.34 -5.16
N GLN A 388 -1.08 0.75 -4.06
CA GLN A 388 0.08 -0.14 -4.00
C GLN A 388 -0.30 -1.60 -3.81
N MET A 389 0.60 -2.47 -4.23
CA MET A 389 0.57 -3.90 -3.96
C MET A 389 1.97 -4.40 -3.60
N LEU A 390 2.04 -5.40 -2.75
CA LEU A 390 3.25 -6.17 -2.47
C LEU A 390 3.08 -7.56 -3.06
N SER A 391 4.06 -8.02 -3.82
CA SER A 391 4.11 -9.38 -4.32
C SER A 391 5.28 -10.12 -3.68
N ARG A 392 4.98 -11.29 -3.13
CA ARG A 392 5.96 -12.24 -2.63
C ARG A 392 6.10 -13.38 -3.60
N GLU A 393 7.26 -13.55 -4.16
CA GLU A 393 7.62 -14.68 -5.01
C GLU A 393 8.56 -15.62 -4.25
N ALA A 394 8.27 -16.92 -4.26
CA ALA A 394 9.11 -17.90 -3.58
C ALA A 394 9.40 -19.09 -4.49
N ARG A 395 10.65 -19.55 -4.45
CA ARG A 395 11.11 -20.77 -5.14
C ARG A 395 12.22 -21.41 -4.31
N GLN A 396 12.03 -22.66 -3.89
CA GLN A 396 12.98 -23.49 -3.14
C GLN A 396 13.86 -22.76 -2.09
N ALA A 397 14.92 -22.08 -2.52
CA ALA A 397 15.93 -21.46 -1.66
C ALA A 397 15.91 -19.91 -1.69
N GLU A 398 14.95 -19.31 -2.40
CA GLU A 398 14.86 -17.86 -2.62
C GLU A 398 13.45 -17.32 -2.34
N ILE A 399 13.40 -16.16 -1.68
CA ILE A 399 12.18 -15.36 -1.52
C ILE A 399 12.49 -13.94 -1.97
N ALA A 400 11.74 -13.48 -2.97
CA ALA A 400 11.79 -12.11 -3.46
C ALA A 400 10.50 -11.36 -3.09
N TRP A 401 10.63 -10.09 -2.74
CA TRP A 401 9.52 -9.18 -2.53
C TRP A 401 9.61 -8.01 -3.50
N SER A 402 8.48 -7.61 -4.02
CA SER A 402 8.37 -6.44 -4.87
C SER A 402 7.19 -5.57 -4.46
N LEU A 403 7.33 -4.26 -4.73
CA LEU A 403 6.29 -3.25 -4.53
C LEU A 403 5.85 -2.72 -5.88
N GLY A 404 4.57 -2.87 -6.18
CA GLY A 404 3.93 -2.37 -7.41
C GLY A 404 3.09 -1.13 -7.13
N ASP A 405 3.40 -0.03 -7.80
CA ASP A 405 2.61 1.20 -7.82
C ASP A 405 1.71 1.22 -9.07
N TYR A 406 0.41 1.43 -8.89
CA TYR A 406 -0.52 1.52 -10.02
C TYR A 406 -0.21 2.71 -10.93
N LEU A 407 -0.17 2.46 -12.24
CA LEU A 407 0.01 3.49 -13.27
C LEU A 407 -1.19 3.53 -14.22
N PRO A 408 -1.70 4.72 -14.57
CA PRO A 408 -2.62 4.88 -15.69
C PRO A 408 -1.95 4.53 -17.03
N ALA A 409 -2.67 3.85 -17.93
CA ALA A 409 -2.16 3.47 -19.25
C ALA A 409 -1.67 4.70 -20.07
N GLU A 410 -2.34 5.84 -19.87
CA GLU A 410 -1.99 7.10 -20.53
C GLU A 410 -0.60 7.61 -20.11
N GLU A 411 -0.21 7.42 -18.84
CA GLU A 411 1.11 7.78 -18.35
C GLU A 411 2.19 6.89 -18.97
N VAL A 412 1.91 5.59 -19.11
CA VAL A 412 2.82 4.65 -19.77
C VAL A 412 2.98 5.00 -21.24
N ALA A 413 1.88 5.24 -21.96
CA ALA A 413 1.91 5.63 -23.37
C ALA A 413 2.68 6.93 -23.59
N ALA A 414 2.49 7.92 -22.72
CA ALA A 414 3.19 9.20 -22.77
C ALA A 414 4.70 9.05 -22.47
N ALA A 415 5.07 8.23 -21.48
CA ALA A 415 6.46 7.99 -21.10
C ALA A 415 7.28 7.40 -22.25
N PHE A 416 6.73 6.42 -22.97
CA PHE A 416 7.38 5.77 -24.12
C PHE A 416 7.08 6.45 -25.46
N LYS A 417 6.22 7.48 -25.49
CA LYS A 417 5.79 8.17 -26.72
C LYS A 417 5.25 7.19 -27.76
N LEU A 418 4.40 6.26 -27.32
CA LEU A 418 3.83 5.24 -28.19
C LEU A 418 2.92 5.88 -29.24
N ASP A 419 2.98 5.38 -30.47
CA ASP A 419 2.18 5.81 -31.62
C ASP A 419 0.85 5.02 -31.76
N HIS A 420 0.66 4.02 -30.91
CA HIS A 420 -0.55 3.20 -30.84
C HIS A 420 -1.20 3.28 -29.46
N ALA A 421 -2.50 3.00 -29.41
CA ALA A 421 -3.25 2.98 -28.17
C ALA A 421 -2.96 1.67 -27.40
N LEU A 422 -2.71 1.80 -26.10
CA LEU A 422 -2.63 0.67 -25.20
C LEU A 422 -4.02 0.06 -24.95
N PRO A 423 -4.11 -1.22 -24.55
CA PRO A 423 -5.37 -1.86 -24.22
C PRO A 423 -6.16 -1.05 -23.18
N VAL A 424 -7.48 -0.94 -23.41
CA VAL A 424 -8.38 -0.28 -22.44
C VAL A 424 -8.53 -1.15 -21.20
N PRO A 425 -8.37 -0.57 -19.99
CA PRO A 425 -8.55 -1.31 -18.76
C PRO A 425 -9.90 -2.01 -18.66
N THR A 426 -9.91 -3.29 -18.34
CA THR A 426 -11.11 -4.10 -18.13
C THR A 426 -11.16 -4.66 -16.71
N GLY A 427 -12.32 -4.54 -16.05
CA GLY A 427 -12.46 -4.94 -14.65
C GLY A 427 -11.86 -3.92 -13.67
N ILE A 428 -11.50 -4.41 -12.51
CA ILE A 428 -10.84 -3.64 -11.45
C ILE A 428 -9.54 -4.35 -11.08
N ALA A 429 -8.40 -3.68 -11.29
CA ALA A 429 -7.13 -4.24 -10.85
C ALA A 429 -7.01 -4.21 -9.32
N MET A 430 -6.29 -5.17 -8.76
CA MET A 430 -6.14 -5.35 -7.32
C MET A 430 -5.58 -4.11 -6.61
N ASN A 431 -4.63 -3.40 -7.22
CA ASN A 431 -4.03 -2.17 -6.68
C ASN A 431 -4.57 -0.87 -7.32
N GLN A 432 -5.59 -0.94 -8.19
CA GLN A 432 -6.16 0.25 -8.82
C GLN A 432 -6.71 1.23 -7.75
N PRO A 433 -6.33 2.51 -7.74
CA PRO A 433 -6.93 3.48 -6.84
C PRO A 433 -8.43 3.62 -7.12
N ASN A 434 -9.23 3.74 -6.06
CA ASN A 434 -10.67 3.90 -6.22
C ASN A 434 -10.99 5.28 -6.82
N PRO A 435 -11.45 5.36 -8.08
CA PRO A 435 -11.70 6.65 -8.74
C PRO A 435 -12.86 7.43 -8.12
N ARG A 436 -13.66 6.78 -7.26
CA ARG A 436 -14.81 7.38 -6.58
C ARG A 436 -14.45 7.94 -5.19
N ALA A 437 -13.26 7.64 -4.65
CA ALA A 437 -12.86 8.06 -3.31
C ALA A 437 -12.68 9.57 -3.19
N GLU A 438 -11.96 10.19 -4.14
CA GLU A 438 -11.73 11.63 -4.14
C GLU A 438 -13.00 12.46 -4.38
N PRO A 439 -13.88 12.12 -5.37
CA PRO A 439 -15.19 12.73 -5.48
C PRO A 439 -16.05 12.61 -4.21
N HIS A 440 -16.02 11.43 -3.56
CA HIS A 440 -16.73 11.23 -2.28
C HIS A 440 -16.24 12.18 -1.20
N ARG A 441 -14.91 12.32 -1.04
CA ARG A 441 -14.31 13.24 -0.06
C ARG A 441 -14.77 14.68 -0.30
N ARG A 442 -14.83 15.12 -1.57
CA ARG A 442 -15.33 16.45 -1.94
C ARG A 442 -16.81 16.62 -1.59
N VAL A 443 -17.65 15.63 -1.89
CA VAL A 443 -19.09 15.65 -1.53
C VAL A 443 -19.28 15.72 -0.02
N CYS A 444 -18.52 14.95 0.77
CA CYS A 444 -18.57 15.03 2.23
C CYS A 444 -18.14 16.41 2.74
N GLY A 445 -17.08 16.99 2.17
CA GLY A 445 -16.65 18.35 2.50
C GLY A 445 -17.71 19.42 2.21
N GLN A 446 -18.41 19.30 1.08
CA GLN A 446 -19.54 20.18 0.75
C GLN A 446 -20.72 19.98 1.69
N PHE A 447 -21.07 18.74 2.01
CA PHE A 447 -22.13 18.43 2.97
C PHE A 447 -21.91 19.15 4.30
N TRP A 448 -20.71 19.06 4.88
CA TRP A 448 -20.42 19.73 6.15
C TRP A 448 -20.48 21.26 6.07
N LYS A 449 -20.10 21.86 4.92
CA LYS A 449 -20.25 23.31 4.70
C LYS A 449 -21.71 23.72 4.66
N PHE A 450 -22.55 22.99 3.91
CA PHE A 450 -23.98 23.29 3.83
C PHE A 450 -24.70 22.97 5.13
N ALA A 451 -24.39 21.89 5.81
CA ALA A 451 -24.93 21.56 7.13
C ALA A 451 -24.61 22.67 8.16
N GLY A 452 -23.37 23.17 8.14
CA GLY A 452 -22.98 24.31 8.96
C GLY A 452 -23.75 25.60 8.62
N LEU A 453 -23.99 25.86 7.32
CA LEU A 453 -24.80 27.01 6.87
C LEU A 453 -26.26 26.88 7.33
N VAL A 454 -26.86 25.70 7.20
CA VAL A 454 -28.24 25.43 7.66
C VAL A 454 -28.33 25.59 9.18
N LEU A 455 -27.35 25.09 9.93
CA LEU A 455 -27.29 25.27 11.38
C LEU A 455 -27.16 26.75 11.76
N LEU A 456 -26.30 27.50 11.08
CA LEU A 456 -26.14 28.95 11.30
C LEU A 456 -27.44 29.69 10.97
N ALA A 457 -28.08 29.35 9.86
CA ALA A 457 -29.38 29.96 9.50
C ALA A 457 -30.46 29.68 10.54
N GLN A 458 -30.52 28.44 11.06
CA GLN A 458 -31.44 28.06 12.14
C GLN A 458 -31.14 28.83 13.43
N ALA A 459 -29.85 28.91 13.81
CA ALA A 459 -29.42 29.66 14.98
C ALA A 459 -29.77 31.17 14.85
N LEU A 460 -29.51 31.75 13.67
CA LEU A 460 -29.82 33.14 13.39
C LEU A 460 -31.34 33.37 13.43
N TRP A 461 -32.13 32.44 12.86
CA TRP A 461 -33.59 32.48 12.95
C TRP A 461 -34.06 32.49 14.40
N ILE A 462 -33.56 31.60 15.25
CA ILE A 462 -33.91 31.52 16.67
C ILE A 462 -33.47 32.81 17.39
N PHE A 463 -32.30 33.35 17.09
CA PHE A 463 -31.76 34.56 17.72
C PHE A 463 -32.55 35.81 17.35
N LEU A 464 -32.88 36.01 16.06
CA LEU A 464 -33.53 37.21 15.54
C LEU A 464 -35.07 37.19 15.69
N LEU A 465 -35.68 36.03 15.49
CA LEU A 465 -37.13 35.86 15.41
C LEU A 465 -37.67 34.94 16.51
N GLY A 466 -36.78 34.31 17.28
CA GLY A 466 -37.11 33.22 18.19
C GLY A 466 -38.24 33.48 19.14
N GLY A 467 -39.02 32.44 19.32
CA GLY A 467 -40.32 32.37 20.00
C GLY A 467 -40.47 33.27 21.21
N ARG A 468 -41.27 34.32 21.08
CA ARG A 468 -41.65 35.14 22.24
C ARG A 468 -42.97 34.63 22.77
N THR A 469 -43.01 34.33 24.07
CA THR A 469 -44.29 34.04 24.75
C THR A 469 -45.09 35.31 24.82
N VAL A 470 -46.30 35.27 24.23
CA VAL A 470 -47.24 36.39 24.20
C VAL A 470 -48.37 36.21 25.20
N LEU A 471 -48.61 34.98 25.66
CA LEU A 471 -49.59 34.67 26.74
C LEU A 471 -49.01 33.50 27.55
N ASP A 472 -49.10 33.58 28.89
CA ASP A 472 -48.86 32.48 29.81
C ASP A 472 -49.87 32.61 30.95
N GLN A 473 -50.89 31.79 30.91
CA GLN A 473 -52.04 31.89 31.80
C GLN A 473 -52.39 30.48 32.31
N ARG A 474 -52.78 30.40 33.59
CA ARG A 474 -53.36 29.18 34.14
C ARG A 474 -54.87 29.32 34.13
N LEU A 475 -55.56 28.34 33.59
CA LEU A 475 -56.99 28.22 33.56
C LEU A 475 -57.41 27.02 34.44
N PHE A 476 -58.53 27.15 35.10
CA PHE A 476 -59.14 26.05 35.83
C PHE A 476 -60.50 25.75 35.22
N PHE A 477 -60.69 24.55 34.75
CA PHE A 477 -61.95 24.05 34.20
C PHE A 477 -62.69 23.31 35.30
N ALA A 478 -63.82 23.90 35.77
CA ALA A 478 -64.65 23.29 36.79
C ALA A 478 -65.68 22.37 36.15
N VAL A 479 -65.89 21.21 36.71
CA VAL A 479 -66.80 20.18 36.20
C VAL A 479 -68.26 20.60 36.19
N ASP A 480 -68.63 21.48 37.12
CA ASP A 480 -70.03 21.95 37.27
C ASP A 480 -70.31 23.17 36.37
N ASN A 481 -69.33 23.64 35.63
CA ASN A 481 -69.45 24.79 34.76
C ASN A 481 -68.78 24.46 33.41
N GLU A 482 -69.57 23.96 32.46
CA GLU A 482 -69.16 23.70 31.06
C GLU A 482 -69.24 24.97 30.22
N GLU A 483 -69.23 26.18 30.81
CA GLU A 483 -69.18 27.41 30.05
C GLU A 483 -67.79 27.67 29.43
N PRO A 484 -67.73 28.16 28.19
CA PRO A 484 -66.48 28.48 27.55
C PRO A 484 -65.67 29.51 28.33
N VAL A 485 -64.38 29.19 28.56
CA VAL A 485 -63.41 30.04 29.30
C VAL A 485 -62.66 30.92 28.28
N THR A 486 -62.59 32.22 28.54
CA THR A 486 -61.88 33.15 27.66
C THR A 486 -60.53 33.51 28.26
N THR A 487 -59.45 33.43 27.47
CA THR A 487 -58.11 33.86 27.90
C THR A 487 -58.00 35.39 27.96
N GLN A 488 -56.93 35.86 28.62
CA GLN A 488 -56.56 37.27 28.49
C GLN A 488 -56.26 37.61 27.04
N THR A 489 -56.53 38.87 26.63
CA THR A 489 -56.16 39.37 25.29
C THR A 489 -54.68 39.57 25.21
N PHE A 490 -54.07 39.06 24.16
CA PHE A 490 -52.67 39.25 23.82
C PHE A 490 -52.52 39.95 22.47
N GLN A 491 -51.41 40.66 22.26
CA GLN A 491 -51.18 41.45 21.06
C GLN A 491 -50.09 40.82 20.18
N LEU A 492 -50.37 40.68 18.90
CA LEU A 492 -49.38 40.41 17.85
C LEU A 492 -49.04 41.74 17.18
N GLU A 493 -47.80 42.23 17.47
CA GLU A 493 -47.33 43.54 16.96
C GLU A 493 -47.08 43.56 15.44
N ARG A 494 -46.93 42.38 14.85
CA ARG A 494 -46.70 42.16 13.42
C ARG A 494 -47.36 40.85 12.99
N ASP A 495 -47.46 40.65 11.68
CA ASP A 495 -47.88 39.36 11.13
C ASP A 495 -46.95 38.26 11.58
N VAL A 496 -47.48 37.13 12.03
CA VAL A 496 -46.71 35.97 12.51
C VAL A 496 -47.00 34.77 11.63
N ARG A 497 -45.96 34.05 11.28
CA ARG A 497 -46.07 32.84 10.44
C ARG A 497 -46.60 31.65 11.19
N ASN A 498 -46.25 31.54 12.48
CA ASN A 498 -46.81 30.53 13.35
C ASN A 498 -47.04 31.08 14.75
N LEU A 499 -48.15 30.66 15.33
CA LEU A 499 -48.49 30.86 16.72
C LEU A 499 -48.73 29.48 17.32
N VAL A 500 -47.90 29.10 18.27
CA VAL A 500 -47.96 27.80 18.94
C VAL A 500 -48.67 27.98 20.27
N LEU A 501 -49.81 27.32 20.40
CA LEU A 501 -50.56 27.19 21.64
C LEU A 501 -50.17 25.87 22.28
N ARG A 502 -49.61 25.93 23.47
CA ARG A 502 -49.31 24.77 24.30
C ARG A 502 -50.19 24.71 25.49
N HIS A 503 -50.81 23.54 25.65
CA HIS A 503 -51.54 23.15 26.83
C HIS A 503 -50.67 22.25 27.69
N ASP A 504 -50.59 22.51 28.99
CA ASP A 504 -49.92 21.66 29.99
C ASP A 504 -50.92 21.41 31.15
N THR A 505 -51.53 20.24 31.20
CA THR A 505 -52.60 19.86 32.13
C THR A 505 -52.13 19.03 33.29
N ASP A 506 -52.89 19.00 34.38
CA ASP A 506 -52.69 18.15 35.57
C ASP A 506 -53.54 16.86 35.50
N LEU A 507 -53.84 16.38 34.28
CA LEU A 507 -54.63 15.15 34.07
C LEU A 507 -54.02 13.94 34.82
N ASP A 508 -54.90 13.18 35.48
CA ASP A 508 -54.53 11.99 36.21
C ASP A 508 -55.60 10.90 36.05
N ASN A 509 -55.26 9.86 35.28
CA ASN A 509 -56.21 8.82 34.87
C ASN A 509 -57.51 9.39 34.33
N ASN A 510 -57.41 10.37 33.40
CA ASN A 510 -58.53 11.10 32.87
C ASN A 510 -58.23 11.65 31.48
N TRP A 511 -59.23 12.14 30.79
CA TRP A 511 -59.11 12.84 29.54
C TRP A 511 -59.86 14.19 29.56
N LEU A 512 -59.43 15.11 28.71
CA LEU A 512 -60.03 16.44 28.49
C LEU A 512 -60.06 16.77 27.00
N GLY A 513 -61.26 16.95 26.48
CA GLY A 513 -61.44 17.54 25.14
C GLY A 513 -61.42 19.06 25.25
N LEU A 514 -60.81 19.74 24.28
CA LEU A 514 -60.77 21.19 24.21
C LEU A 514 -61.20 21.65 22.81
N ASN A 515 -62.30 22.35 22.71
CA ASN A 515 -62.73 23.08 21.51
C ASN A 515 -62.18 24.51 21.62
N LEU A 516 -61.33 24.87 20.71
CA LEU A 516 -60.52 26.09 20.74
C LEU A 516 -60.95 27.04 19.64
N THR A 517 -61.27 28.25 19.99
CA THR A 517 -61.54 29.34 19.02
C THR A 517 -60.59 30.49 19.29
N LEU A 518 -59.64 30.74 18.38
CA LEU A 518 -58.83 31.95 18.39
C LEU A 518 -59.60 33.06 17.72
N VAL A 519 -59.85 34.16 18.40
CA VAL A 519 -60.66 35.29 17.90
C VAL A 519 -59.79 36.55 17.80
N GLU A 520 -59.83 37.22 16.63
CA GLU A 520 -59.29 38.57 16.45
C GLU A 520 -60.29 39.61 16.90
N LYS A 521 -59.92 40.38 17.91
CA LYS A 521 -60.83 41.35 18.55
C LYS A 521 -61.31 42.50 17.63
N GLY A 522 -60.47 42.84 16.63
CA GLY A 522 -60.77 43.96 15.72
C GLY A 522 -61.76 43.60 14.58
N SER A 523 -61.57 42.45 13.94
CA SER A 523 -62.36 42.02 12.77
C SER A 523 -63.41 40.97 13.10
N GLY A 524 -63.34 40.34 14.28
CA GLY A 524 -64.17 39.18 14.64
C GLY A 524 -63.86 37.89 13.87
N ARG A 525 -62.79 37.87 13.11
CA ARG A 525 -62.35 36.62 12.46
C ARG A 525 -61.97 35.57 13.51
N ALA A 526 -62.33 34.34 13.26
CA ALA A 526 -62.12 33.24 14.14
C ALA A 526 -61.46 32.05 13.42
N TRP A 527 -60.53 31.39 14.10
CA TRP A 527 -59.87 30.14 13.71
C TRP A 527 -60.25 29.07 14.72
N LEU A 528 -60.88 28.02 14.23
CA LEU A 528 -61.31 26.91 15.07
C LEU A 528 -60.26 25.78 15.03
N SER A 529 -60.03 25.17 16.16
CA SER A 529 -59.25 23.96 16.30
C SER A 529 -59.79 23.13 17.47
N GLN A 530 -59.59 21.84 17.47
CA GLN A 530 -59.95 20.98 18.58
C GLN A 530 -58.78 20.09 18.91
N THR A 531 -58.67 19.72 20.17
CA THR A 531 -57.63 18.78 20.63
C THR A 531 -58.16 18.01 21.80
N GLU A 532 -57.56 16.85 22.01
CA GLU A 532 -57.82 15.97 23.13
C GLU A 532 -56.54 15.67 23.86
N LEU A 533 -56.53 15.71 25.19
CA LEU A 533 -55.46 15.31 26.06
C LEU A 533 -55.96 14.17 26.94
N ALA A 534 -55.21 13.14 27.05
CA ALA A 534 -55.52 12.01 27.93
C ALA A 534 -54.23 11.54 28.59
N TYR A 535 -54.32 11.20 29.86
CA TYR A 535 -53.19 10.62 30.57
C TYR A 535 -53.67 9.55 31.52
N TRP A 536 -53.19 8.33 31.28
CA TRP A 536 -53.53 7.15 32.05
C TRP A 536 -52.27 6.53 32.63
N HIS A 537 -52.33 6.03 33.83
CA HIS A 537 -51.22 5.29 34.43
C HIS A 537 -51.72 4.25 35.42
N GLY A 538 -50.98 3.23 35.63
CA GLY A 538 -51.33 2.14 36.54
C GLY A 538 -50.14 1.27 36.85
N TYR A 539 -50.42 0.21 37.58
CA TYR A 539 -49.48 -0.83 37.93
C TYR A 539 -50.14 -2.19 37.69
N ASP A 540 -49.65 -2.90 36.65
CA ASP A 540 -50.08 -4.24 36.28
C ASP A 540 -48.82 -4.93 35.72
N ASP A 541 -48.33 -5.96 36.33
CA ASP A 541 -47.01 -6.56 36.02
C ASP A 541 -45.80 -5.58 35.89
N GLY A 542 -45.97 -4.32 36.23
CA GLY A 542 -45.03 -3.20 36.11
C GLY A 542 -45.78 -1.86 36.07
N ALA A 543 -45.05 -0.77 36.31
CA ALA A 543 -45.60 0.58 36.15
C ALA A 543 -45.78 0.90 34.65
N TRP A 544 -46.96 1.31 34.24
CA TRP A 544 -47.25 1.75 32.88
C TRP A 544 -47.89 3.15 32.87
N SER A 545 -47.67 3.88 31.78
CA SER A 545 -48.35 5.14 31.49
C SER A 545 -48.65 5.24 30.02
N GLU A 546 -49.82 5.82 29.66
CA GLU A 546 -50.28 6.01 28.32
C GLU A 546 -50.88 7.43 28.15
N GLY A 547 -50.65 8.06 26.97
CA GLY A 547 -51.10 9.39 26.67
C GLY A 547 -50.16 10.50 27.14
N ASP A 548 -50.58 11.75 26.91
CA ASP A 548 -49.79 12.95 27.21
C ASP A 548 -50.60 13.97 27.99
N ARG A 549 -49.93 14.60 28.97
CA ARG A 549 -50.48 15.75 29.73
C ARG A 549 -50.29 17.08 29.00
N SER A 550 -49.53 17.11 27.90
CA SER A 550 -49.28 18.31 27.16
C SER A 550 -49.57 18.15 25.65
N ARG A 551 -50.05 19.20 25.03
CA ARG A 551 -50.36 19.24 23.60
C ARG A 551 -50.01 20.59 23.00
N GLU A 552 -49.47 20.57 21.78
CA GLU A 552 -49.21 21.78 21.03
C GLU A 552 -50.08 21.85 19.79
N LEU A 553 -50.66 23.03 19.55
CA LEU A 553 -51.43 23.36 18.39
C LEU A 553 -50.83 24.54 17.67
N VAL A 554 -50.81 24.52 16.33
CA VAL A 554 -50.16 25.54 15.53
C VAL A 554 -51.15 26.24 14.65
N PHE A 555 -51.29 27.55 14.86
CA PHE A 555 -52.05 28.45 13.99
C PHE A 555 -51.05 29.14 13.04
N ARG A 556 -51.40 29.24 11.75
CA ARG A 556 -50.47 29.77 10.74
C ARG A 556 -50.98 31.05 10.14
N ASP A 557 -50.04 31.90 9.68
CA ASP A 557 -50.27 33.10 8.89
C ASP A 557 -51.35 34.05 9.53
N LEU A 558 -51.09 34.42 10.79
CA LEU A 558 -51.96 35.32 11.52
C LEU A 558 -51.50 36.78 11.34
N PRO A 559 -52.40 37.72 10.97
CA PRO A 559 -52.06 39.14 10.84
C PRO A 559 -51.76 39.80 12.20
N ALA A 560 -51.19 40.99 12.16
CA ALA A 560 -51.00 41.81 13.37
C ALA A 560 -52.38 42.17 13.94
N GLY A 561 -52.56 42.09 15.25
CA GLY A 561 -53.83 42.34 15.90
C GLY A 561 -53.88 41.95 17.36
N ASN A 562 -55.05 42.15 17.98
CA ASN A 562 -55.33 41.70 19.34
C ASN A 562 -56.14 40.41 19.30
N TYR A 563 -55.70 39.41 20.03
CA TYR A 563 -56.27 38.07 19.99
C TYR A 563 -56.59 37.55 21.40
N PHE A 564 -57.57 36.67 21.46
CA PHE A 564 -57.86 35.87 22.68
C PHE A 564 -58.36 34.49 22.23
N PHE A 565 -58.22 33.51 23.10
CA PHE A 565 -58.81 32.19 22.93
C PHE A 565 -60.11 32.10 23.69
N VAL A 566 -61.10 31.46 23.08
CA VAL A 566 -62.28 30.92 23.73
C VAL A 566 -62.09 29.41 23.77
N ILE A 567 -62.06 28.84 24.95
CA ILE A 567 -61.77 27.44 25.18
C ILE A 567 -63.01 26.81 25.80
N ASP A 568 -63.56 25.84 25.11
CA ASP A 568 -64.76 25.11 25.54
C ASP A 568 -64.34 23.69 25.93
N PRO A 569 -64.33 23.35 27.23
CA PRO A 569 -63.84 22.06 27.73
C PRO A 569 -64.93 20.99 27.68
N GLU A 570 -64.57 19.79 27.23
CA GLU A 570 -65.37 18.57 27.29
C GLU A 570 -64.75 17.58 28.28
N PHE A 571 -65.52 17.07 29.24
CA PHE A 571 -65.05 16.17 30.29
C PHE A 571 -65.51 14.74 30.08
N SER A 572 -64.75 13.81 30.66
CA SER A 572 -65.16 12.42 30.75
C SER A 572 -66.48 12.26 31.55
N ALA A 573 -67.40 11.50 30.99
CA ALA A 573 -68.67 11.18 31.69
C ALA A 573 -68.48 10.37 32.96
N GLU A 574 -67.37 9.60 33.04
CA GLU A 574 -67.12 8.67 34.12
C GLU A 574 -66.36 9.31 35.30
N LYS A 575 -65.43 10.24 35.00
CA LYS A 575 -64.57 10.84 36.05
C LYS A 575 -64.59 12.36 35.92
N ARG A 576 -65.53 12.97 36.67
CA ARG A 576 -65.69 14.42 36.72
C ARG A 576 -64.80 15.03 37.81
N VAL A 577 -63.58 15.46 37.41
CA VAL A 577 -62.63 16.17 38.26
C VAL A 577 -62.19 17.43 37.54
N GLY A 578 -62.13 18.53 38.27
CA GLY A 578 -61.63 19.80 37.68
C GLY A 578 -60.18 19.68 37.23
N VAL A 579 -59.84 20.25 36.13
CA VAL A 579 -58.52 20.20 35.47
C VAL A 579 -57.92 21.59 35.41
N THR A 580 -56.67 21.70 35.85
CA THR A 580 -55.83 22.90 35.66
C THR A 580 -55.06 22.79 34.38
N ASP A 581 -55.23 23.76 33.47
CA ASP A 581 -54.46 23.86 32.25
C ASP A 581 -53.61 25.13 32.25
N ARG A 582 -52.33 24.98 31.99
CA ARG A 582 -51.43 26.10 31.71
C ARG A 582 -51.37 26.33 30.21
N VAL A 583 -52.01 27.36 29.78
CA VAL A 583 -52.06 27.81 28.37
C VAL A 583 -50.88 28.74 28.10
N ARG A 584 -49.98 28.32 27.27
CA ARG A 584 -48.85 29.13 26.83
C ARG A 584 -48.94 29.36 25.33
N VAL A 585 -48.86 30.61 24.91
CA VAL A 585 -48.89 31.01 23.50
C VAL A 585 -47.56 31.62 23.14
N THR A 586 -46.91 31.02 22.14
CA THR A 586 -45.57 31.45 21.67
C THR A 586 -45.65 31.77 20.19
N ARG A 587 -45.21 32.96 19.77
CA ARG A 587 -45.12 33.34 18.36
C ARG A 587 -43.76 32.99 17.76
N ASP A 588 -43.73 32.77 16.44
CA ASP A 588 -42.52 32.55 15.62
C ASP A 588 -41.60 31.45 16.18
N GLN A 589 -42.19 30.37 16.67
CA GLN A 589 -41.41 29.22 17.17
C GLN A 589 -40.70 28.52 16.01
N ALA A 590 -39.42 28.22 16.19
CA ALA A 590 -38.61 27.55 15.17
C ALA A 590 -39.08 26.11 14.96
N ALA A 591 -39.39 25.75 13.72
CA ALA A 591 -39.75 24.39 13.33
C ALA A 591 -38.48 23.54 13.12
N TRP A 592 -38.10 22.77 14.12
CA TRP A 592 -36.96 21.86 14.07
C TRP A 592 -37.15 20.74 13.02
N SER A 593 -38.39 20.36 12.71
CA SER A 593 -38.68 19.38 11.67
C SER A 593 -38.07 19.77 10.32
N ASN A 594 -38.27 21.03 9.89
CA ASN A 594 -37.70 21.51 8.64
C ASN A 594 -36.17 21.44 8.60
N PHE A 595 -35.54 21.76 9.71
CA PHE A 595 -34.07 21.64 9.86
C PHE A 595 -33.62 20.20 9.62
N PHE A 596 -34.23 19.24 10.30
CA PHE A 596 -33.87 17.82 10.15
C PHE A 596 -34.22 17.31 8.75
N PHE A 597 -35.34 17.69 8.14
CA PHE A 597 -35.65 17.31 6.75
C PHE A 597 -34.60 17.81 5.77
N VAL A 598 -34.12 19.04 5.92
CA VAL A 598 -33.06 19.59 5.05
C VAL A 598 -31.76 18.83 5.26
N LEU A 599 -31.38 18.52 6.51
CA LEU A 599 -30.18 17.73 6.79
C LEU A 599 -30.25 16.30 6.22
N ILE A 600 -31.40 15.63 6.36
CA ILE A 600 -31.63 14.30 5.78
C ILE A 600 -31.49 14.36 4.26
N PHE A 601 -32.12 15.35 3.63
CA PHE A 601 -32.01 15.53 2.17
C PHE A 601 -30.58 15.78 1.71
N LEU A 602 -29.85 16.65 2.42
CA LEU A 602 -28.43 16.90 2.15
C LEU A 602 -27.57 15.64 2.35
N ALA A 603 -27.90 14.78 3.31
CA ALA A 603 -27.15 13.55 3.62
C ALA A 603 -27.31 12.46 2.53
N LEU A 604 -28.33 12.53 1.68
CA LEU A 604 -28.55 11.54 0.62
C LEU A 604 -27.38 11.49 -0.37
N LEU A 605 -26.77 12.64 -0.71
CA LEU A 605 -25.65 12.72 -1.64
C LEU A 605 -24.39 12.03 -1.09
N PRO A 606 -23.88 12.34 0.12
CA PRO A 606 -22.73 11.62 0.67
C PRO A 606 -23.04 10.14 0.92
N MET A 607 -24.26 9.76 1.30
CA MET A 607 -24.66 8.36 1.45
C MET A 607 -24.60 7.61 0.12
N PHE A 608 -25.17 8.16 -0.94
CA PHE A 608 -25.09 7.56 -2.28
C PHE A 608 -23.65 7.48 -2.79
N SER A 609 -22.89 8.55 -2.59
CA SER A 609 -21.47 8.58 -2.96
C SER A 609 -20.65 7.54 -2.16
N ARG A 610 -20.92 7.35 -0.86
CA ARG A 610 -20.32 6.30 -0.03
C ARG A 610 -20.68 4.90 -0.56
N TYR A 611 -21.94 4.67 -0.91
CA TYR A 611 -22.37 3.41 -1.52
C TYR A 611 -21.58 3.12 -2.80
N ARG A 612 -21.36 4.11 -3.67
CA ARG A 612 -20.56 3.94 -4.88
C ARG A 612 -19.10 3.59 -4.60
N VAL A 613 -18.49 4.19 -3.57
CA VAL A 613 -17.13 3.83 -3.11
C VAL A 613 -17.12 2.40 -2.60
N ALA A 614 -18.06 2.04 -1.73
CA ALA A 614 -18.15 0.70 -1.17
C ALA A 614 -18.41 -0.38 -2.24
N SER A 615 -19.26 -0.10 -3.24
CA SER A 615 -19.52 -1.05 -4.32
C SER A 615 -18.30 -1.31 -5.20
N PHE A 616 -17.42 -0.29 -5.39
CA PHE A 616 -16.17 -0.48 -6.11
C PHE A 616 -15.21 -1.38 -5.33
N GLU A 617 -15.09 -1.18 -4.02
CA GLU A 617 -14.24 -2.04 -3.17
C GLU A 617 -14.81 -3.46 -3.08
N ALA A 618 -16.13 -3.62 -2.96
CA ALA A 618 -16.76 -4.94 -2.96
C ALA A 618 -16.48 -5.71 -4.27
N GLU A 619 -16.53 -5.04 -5.42
CA GLU A 619 -16.20 -5.67 -6.71
C GLU A 619 -14.70 -6.00 -6.80
N ARG A 620 -13.79 -5.14 -6.32
CA ARG A 620 -12.35 -5.44 -6.23
C ARG A 620 -12.09 -6.73 -5.45
N TRP A 621 -12.68 -6.85 -4.26
CA TRP A 621 -12.43 -7.96 -3.34
C TRP A 621 -13.20 -9.24 -3.67
N LYS A 622 -14.09 -9.20 -4.66
CA LYS A 622 -14.87 -10.37 -5.08
C LYS A 622 -13.99 -11.51 -5.61
N ASP A 623 -12.90 -11.17 -6.29
CA ASP A 623 -11.96 -12.12 -6.87
C ASP A 623 -10.79 -12.46 -5.93
N ALA A 624 -10.83 -12.02 -4.68
CA ALA A 624 -9.80 -12.31 -3.69
C ALA A 624 -9.97 -13.72 -3.11
N ASP A 625 -8.95 -14.57 -3.23
CA ASP A 625 -8.97 -15.97 -2.77
C ASP A 625 -9.24 -16.12 -1.27
N PHE A 626 -8.85 -15.11 -0.48
CA PHE A 626 -8.94 -15.14 0.97
C PHE A 626 -10.36 -14.97 1.50
N LEU A 627 -11.24 -14.27 0.78
CA LEU A 627 -12.63 -14.08 1.18
C LEU A 627 -13.52 -15.27 0.82
N SER A 628 -13.13 -16.06 -0.19
CA SER A 628 -13.87 -17.26 -0.61
C SER A 628 -13.66 -18.48 0.29
N SER A 629 -12.60 -18.47 1.13
CA SER A 629 -12.19 -19.63 1.95
C SER A 629 -12.52 -19.55 3.44
N GLY A 630 -13.30 -18.55 3.93
CA GLY A 630 -13.65 -18.55 5.35
C GLY A 630 -13.94 -17.21 6.01
N ALA A 631 -14.81 -16.41 5.45
CA ALA A 631 -15.50 -15.38 6.22
C ALA A 631 -17.01 -15.67 6.18
N ASP A 632 -17.43 -16.67 6.96
CA ASP A 632 -18.74 -16.62 7.57
C ASP A 632 -18.75 -15.35 8.44
N PHE A 633 -19.19 -14.24 7.87
CA PHE A 633 -19.69 -13.14 8.66
C PHE A 633 -20.97 -13.66 9.29
N GLY A 634 -20.87 -14.05 10.57
CA GLY A 634 -22.01 -14.32 11.39
C GLY A 634 -23.02 -13.20 11.24
N SER A 635 -24.08 -13.46 10.52
CA SER A 635 -25.33 -12.79 10.72
C SER A 635 -25.78 -13.24 12.13
N ASP A 636 -25.56 -12.39 13.10
CA ASP A 636 -26.34 -12.43 14.33
C ASP A 636 -27.81 -12.15 13.94
N ASP A 637 -28.48 -13.19 13.47
CA ASP A 637 -29.92 -13.28 13.45
C ASP A 637 -30.30 -13.83 14.83
N ASP A 638 -30.61 -12.93 15.72
CA ASP A 638 -31.45 -13.17 16.90
C ASP A 638 -32.81 -13.69 16.41
N GLY A 639 -32.91 -14.97 16.26
CA GLY A 639 -34.14 -15.70 15.98
C GLY A 639 -34.66 -16.29 17.26
N ASP A 640 -35.46 -15.48 17.93
CA ASP A 640 -36.32 -15.84 19.06
C ASP A 640 -37.28 -16.98 18.70
N GLY A 641 -37.39 -17.92 19.61
CA GLY A 641 -38.60 -18.57 20.05
C GLY A 641 -39.34 -19.55 19.14
N GLY A 642 -39.56 -20.68 19.62
CA GLY A 642 -40.63 -21.57 19.17
C GLY A 642 -40.63 -22.91 19.88
N ASP A 643 -41.21 -22.92 21.07
CA ASP A 643 -41.79 -24.10 21.68
C ASP A 643 -42.57 -24.98 20.71
N GLY A 644 -42.46 -26.26 20.89
CA GLY A 644 -43.27 -27.25 20.19
C GLY A 644 -42.99 -28.66 20.71
N GLY A 645 -43.57 -28.99 21.87
CA GLY A 645 -43.60 -30.33 22.39
C GLY A 645 -44.46 -31.23 21.52
N GLY A 646 -44.34 -32.54 21.73
CA GLY A 646 -45.24 -33.56 21.24
C GLY A 646 -44.58 -34.92 21.04
N ASP A 647 -44.75 -35.73 22.06
CA ASP A 647 -45.06 -37.16 22.08
C ASP A 647 -44.55 -38.04 20.90
N ASP A 648 -43.74 -38.95 21.19
CA ASP A 648 -43.87 -40.43 21.42
C ASP A 648 -42.48 -41.08 21.51
#